data_a5594e94eb9912d154d7b2a55c4d2408
#
_entry.id   a5594e94eb9912d154d7b2a55c4d2408
#
_cell.length_a   1.000
_cell.length_b   1.000
_cell.length_c   1.000
_cell.angle_alpha   90.00
_cell.angle_beta   90.00
_cell.angle_gamma   90.00
#
_symmetry.space_group_name_H-M   'P 1'
#
loop_
_entity.id
_entity.type
_entity.pdbx_description
1 polymer ?
#
loop_
_entity_poly.entity_id
_entity_poly.type
_entity_poly.pdbx_seq_one_letter_code
_entity_poly.pdbx_strand_id
1 'polypeptide(L)'
;LSGTPGRLVAALLTVLALALPVSLAHADEPDVRTQQMRLIVPAGPGRPGVVSLDTTLYLPARTPAPSVLVAHGFGGSKESVADDARDLARHGFVALTWSARGFGRSTGLISLDSPDYEVADASRLVDYLATRPEVRQDGPGDPRVGATGASYGGALSLLLAGYDHRVDAIAPVITWNDLGQALFPNNAAATPPPDDTPAHAAFAEDGVFKKGWAGVFFASGTSPRPGIDEPRSATGIEPAARAIPSADRESVISVCGRFVPAVCRAYTEAATSGRPDAATAALLLRSSPASVAARISAPTLLVQGETDTLFGLDQADATARQIASAGGRVSVLWYPGGHDGRAPGRSVRARVTAWFDRYLGNPSASPDADQVPDVGGFEYAVQGPVRRRDGESPARTVVAPRYPGLPGTAPVRRVPLPLRGGPSTVLNPPGGNPAALTSLPDAGALADRLAASARPLPNQTAVFVSDPLAGPLLVAGSARVAITVAAQPGEATAGEAVLFGGWAAVAADGRRSLLGGTVAPMRVVVPAGGAVRVTVTLPAAVSPVPAGDRLVLTIATTDQAYQGSAQPAVWRIALAEPDAALTVPVVPGTTTAANTVPLGPAIGIAVVVLGVLVAALIARLLARRRSAPRGPVDEVDEPLVV
;
A
#
# COMPACT_ATOMS: atom_id res chain seq x y z
N LEU A 1 -32.96 -58.33 -31.21
CA LEU A 1 -32.17 -57.78 -30.10
C LEU A 1 -32.88 -56.55 -29.51
N SER A 2 -33.85 -56.87 -28.63
CA SER A 2 -34.68 -55.88 -27.92
C SER A 2 -34.01 -55.50 -26.63
N GLY A 3 -33.32 -54.34 -26.61
CA GLY A 3 -32.77 -53.72 -25.41
C GLY A 3 -33.59 -52.48 -25.04
N THR A 4 -34.35 -52.60 -23.95
CA THR A 4 -35.32 -51.61 -23.46
C THR A 4 -34.70 -50.28 -23.08
N PRO A 5 -35.24 -49.12 -23.50
CA PRO A 5 -34.75 -47.79 -23.18
C PRO A 5 -34.86 -47.41 -21.70
N GLY A 6 -35.55 -48.20 -20.90
CA GLY A 6 -35.71 -47.94 -19.45
C GLY A 6 -34.45 -48.12 -18.59
N ARG A 7 -33.47 -48.91 -19.03
CA ARG A 7 -32.24 -49.12 -18.22
C ARG A 7 -31.23 -47.95 -18.36
N LEU A 8 -31.26 -47.25 -19.47
CA LEU A 8 -30.41 -46.06 -19.70
C LEU A 8 -30.92 -44.82 -18.93
N VAL A 9 -32.25 -44.69 -18.82
CA VAL A 9 -32.89 -43.63 -18.03
C VAL A 9 -32.69 -43.84 -16.53
N ALA A 10 -32.75 -45.11 -16.05
CA ALA A 10 -32.48 -45.44 -14.66
C ALA A 10 -31.01 -45.19 -14.28
N ALA A 11 -30.05 -45.53 -15.16
CA ALA A 11 -28.65 -45.23 -14.93
C ALA A 11 -28.34 -43.74 -14.94
N LEU A 12 -29.01 -42.91 -15.79
CA LEU A 12 -28.87 -41.48 -15.80
C LEU A 12 -29.48 -40.81 -14.57
N LEU A 13 -30.59 -41.31 -14.05
CA LEU A 13 -31.23 -40.82 -12.81
C LEU A 13 -30.43 -41.21 -11.57
N THR A 14 -29.73 -42.35 -11.55
CA THR A 14 -28.84 -42.74 -10.45
C THR A 14 -27.55 -41.87 -10.43
N VAL A 15 -27.00 -41.51 -11.59
CA VAL A 15 -25.87 -40.60 -11.67
C VAL A 15 -26.27 -39.15 -11.32
N LEU A 16 -27.50 -38.74 -11.65
CA LEU A 16 -28.04 -37.42 -11.29
C LEU A 16 -28.37 -37.35 -9.77
N ALA A 17 -28.75 -38.44 -9.15
CA ALA A 17 -29.01 -38.51 -7.70
C ALA A 17 -27.71 -38.52 -6.87
N LEU A 18 -26.58 -38.98 -7.45
CA LEU A 18 -25.27 -38.92 -6.84
C LEU A 18 -24.57 -37.56 -7.08
N ALA A 19 -25.11 -36.72 -7.98
CA ALA A 19 -24.67 -35.35 -8.25
C ALA A 19 -25.53 -34.27 -7.56
N LEU A 20 -26.36 -34.66 -6.60
CA LEU A 20 -26.93 -33.67 -5.68
C LEU A 20 -25.78 -32.97 -5.00
N PRO A 21 -25.72 -31.63 -5.04
CA PRO A 21 -24.72 -30.92 -4.29
C PRO A 21 -24.85 -31.43 -2.85
N VAL A 22 -23.77 -32.03 -2.33
CA VAL A 22 -23.55 -32.02 -0.91
C VAL A 22 -23.65 -30.53 -0.58
N SER A 23 -24.77 -30.10 -0.02
CA SER A 23 -24.83 -28.86 0.71
C SER A 23 -23.69 -28.99 1.71
N LEU A 24 -22.52 -28.45 1.37
CA LEU A 24 -21.59 -28.05 2.38
C LEU A 24 -22.46 -27.18 3.29
N ALA A 25 -22.88 -27.77 4.42
CA ALA A 25 -23.40 -26.97 5.50
C ALA A 25 -22.40 -25.85 5.62
N HIS A 26 -22.78 -24.64 5.20
CA HIS A 26 -22.14 -23.44 5.66
C HIS A 26 -22.25 -23.61 7.16
N ALA A 27 -21.13 -23.96 7.82
CA ALA A 27 -21.04 -23.79 9.24
C ALA A 27 -21.53 -22.36 9.45
N ASP A 28 -22.63 -22.17 10.20
CA ASP A 28 -23.16 -20.85 10.48
C ASP A 28 -21.96 -20.01 10.90
N GLU A 29 -21.57 -19.06 10.04
CA GLU A 29 -20.51 -18.12 10.37
C GLU A 29 -20.93 -17.46 11.69
N PRO A 30 -20.07 -17.46 12.73
CA PRO A 30 -20.45 -16.94 14.02
C PRO A 30 -20.97 -15.50 13.84
N ASP A 31 -22.21 -15.29 14.26
CA ASP A 31 -22.92 -14.04 14.03
C ASP A 31 -22.20 -12.92 14.80
N VAL A 32 -21.56 -12.00 14.09
CA VAL A 32 -20.84 -10.87 14.66
C VAL A 32 -21.84 -9.80 15.04
N ARG A 33 -22.02 -9.59 16.34
CA ARG A 33 -22.89 -8.54 16.85
C ARG A 33 -22.19 -7.19 16.73
N THR A 34 -22.91 -6.17 16.26
CA THR A 34 -22.39 -4.81 16.10
C THR A 34 -23.14 -3.82 16.96
N GLN A 35 -22.40 -2.86 17.53
CA GLN A 35 -22.96 -1.74 18.30
C GLN A 35 -22.44 -0.44 17.68
N GLN A 36 -23.33 0.39 17.16
CA GLN A 36 -22.98 1.73 16.67
C GLN A 36 -23.19 2.75 17.78
N MET A 37 -22.25 3.67 17.93
CA MET A 37 -22.31 4.69 18.97
C MET A 37 -21.54 5.95 18.59
N ARG A 38 -21.73 6.99 19.36
CA ARG A 38 -20.94 8.20 19.32
C ARG A 38 -20.12 8.34 20.58
N LEU A 39 -18.80 8.40 20.44
CA LEU A 39 -17.91 8.68 21.56
C LEU A 39 -17.53 10.15 21.55
N ILE A 40 -17.66 10.77 22.71
CA ILE A 40 -17.40 12.20 22.88
C ILE A 40 -15.99 12.36 23.44
N VAL A 41 -15.16 13.12 22.75
CA VAL A 41 -13.77 13.41 23.11
C VAL A 41 -13.54 14.91 23.19
N PRO A 42 -12.53 15.40 23.92
CA PRO A 42 -12.19 16.83 23.96
C PRO A 42 -11.86 17.40 22.57
N ALA A 43 -12.16 18.66 22.32
CA ALA A 43 -11.85 19.33 21.06
C ALA A 43 -10.34 19.46 20.82
N GLY A 44 -9.52 19.43 21.88
CA GLY A 44 -8.06 19.48 21.87
C GLY A 44 -7.51 20.44 22.91
N PRO A 45 -6.18 20.51 23.05
CA PRO A 45 -5.55 21.36 24.06
C PRO A 45 -5.96 22.82 23.95
N GLY A 46 -6.40 23.41 25.06
CA GLY A 46 -6.79 24.82 25.16
C GLY A 46 -8.02 25.22 24.32
N ARG A 47 -8.73 24.26 23.71
CA ARG A 47 -9.95 24.51 22.94
C ARG A 47 -11.19 24.12 23.75
N PRO A 48 -12.14 25.02 23.93
CA PRO A 48 -13.43 24.65 24.52
C PRO A 48 -14.23 23.77 23.55
N GLY A 49 -15.05 22.88 24.11
CA GLY A 49 -15.94 22.03 23.32
C GLY A 49 -15.48 20.60 23.20
N VAL A 50 -16.18 19.85 22.36
CA VAL A 50 -16.02 18.41 22.19
C VAL A 50 -16.10 18.03 20.72
N VAL A 51 -15.50 16.90 20.38
CA VAL A 51 -15.62 16.21 19.09
C VAL A 51 -16.43 14.94 19.31
N SER A 52 -17.37 14.67 18.41
CA SER A 52 -18.18 13.46 18.38
C SER A 52 -17.61 12.49 17.36
N LEU A 53 -17.05 11.38 17.80
CA LEU A 53 -16.50 10.31 16.95
C LEU A 53 -17.59 9.30 16.64
N ASP A 54 -17.81 9.02 15.37
CA ASP A 54 -18.73 7.99 14.88
C ASP A 54 -18.04 6.63 14.90
N THR A 55 -18.48 5.72 15.77
CA THR A 55 -17.80 4.46 16.10
C THR A 55 -18.68 3.24 15.88
N THR A 56 -18.07 2.08 15.67
CA THR A 56 -18.74 0.78 15.65
C THR A 56 -17.90 -0.27 16.38
N LEU A 57 -18.50 -0.92 17.37
CA LEU A 57 -17.91 -2.06 18.08
C LEU A 57 -18.45 -3.35 17.48
N TYR A 58 -17.54 -4.26 17.14
CA TYR A 58 -17.81 -5.60 16.64
C TYR A 58 -17.45 -6.61 17.72
N LEU A 59 -18.43 -7.42 18.11
CA LEU A 59 -18.30 -8.36 19.21
C LEU A 59 -18.22 -9.79 18.69
N PRO A 60 -17.21 -10.57 19.10
CA PRO A 60 -17.10 -11.98 18.78
C PRO A 60 -18.18 -12.81 19.50
N ALA A 61 -18.34 -14.07 19.12
CA ALA A 61 -19.27 -14.99 19.74
C ALA A 61 -18.98 -15.25 21.25
N ARG A 62 -17.71 -15.15 21.65
CA ARG A 62 -17.26 -15.37 23.02
C ARG A 62 -16.58 -14.13 23.58
N THR A 63 -16.98 -13.73 24.80
CA THR A 63 -16.40 -12.61 25.55
C THR A 63 -16.22 -13.01 27.03
N PRO A 64 -15.29 -12.43 27.80
CA PRO A 64 -14.39 -11.34 27.39
C PRO A 64 -13.29 -11.82 26.44
N ALA A 65 -12.93 -10.97 25.48
CA ALA A 65 -11.93 -11.24 24.43
C ALA A 65 -10.91 -10.09 24.31
N PRO A 66 -9.69 -10.35 23.78
CA PRO A 66 -8.76 -9.29 23.44
C PRO A 66 -9.39 -8.34 22.41
N SER A 67 -8.95 -7.10 22.37
CA SER A 67 -9.50 -6.09 21.47
C SER A 67 -8.49 -5.60 20.43
N VAL A 68 -9.00 -5.08 19.30
CA VAL A 68 -8.19 -4.47 18.24
C VAL A 68 -8.87 -3.17 17.79
N LEU A 69 -8.13 -2.07 17.83
CA LEU A 69 -8.48 -0.80 17.17
C LEU A 69 -8.15 -0.91 15.69
N VAL A 70 -9.13 -0.67 14.81
CA VAL A 70 -8.98 -0.74 13.36
C VAL A 70 -9.22 0.65 12.77
N ALA A 71 -8.13 1.34 12.42
CA ALA A 71 -8.14 2.70 11.91
C ALA A 71 -8.18 2.74 10.38
N HIS A 72 -8.98 3.67 9.82
CA HIS A 72 -9.09 3.84 8.36
C HIS A 72 -7.95 4.69 7.79
N GLY A 73 -7.70 4.57 6.47
CA GLY A 73 -6.81 5.43 5.71
C GLY A 73 -7.38 6.84 5.47
N PHE A 74 -6.54 7.76 4.99
CA PHE A 74 -6.96 9.14 4.67
C PHE A 74 -8.12 9.15 3.65
N GLY A 75 -9.12 9.98 3.89
CA GLY A 75 -10.33 10.03 3.06
C GLY A 75 -11.37 8.94 3.35
N GLY A 76 -11.02 7.93 4.15
CA GLY A 76 -11.90 6.84 4.56
C GLY A 76 -12.83 7.18 5.73
N SER A 77 -13.45 6.15 6.26
CA SER A 77 -14.33 6.18 7.42
C SER A 77 -14.35 4.82 8.12
N LYS A 78 -15.07 4.68 9.21
CA LYS A 78 -15.26 3.39 9.90
C LYS A 78 -15.84 2.30 8.99
N GLU A 79 -16.62 2.69 7.99
CA GLU A 79 -17.22 1.78 7.01
C GLU A 79 -16.17 1.17 6.08
N SER A 80 -15.12 1.92 5.74
CA SER A 80 -14.06 1.45 4.83
C SER A 80 -13.21 0.31 5.40
N VAL A 81 -13.24 0.12 6.72
CA VAL A 81 -12.52 -0.95 7.44
C VAL A 81 -13.47 -1.93 8.15
N ALA A 82 -14.77 -1.87 7.82
CA ALA A 82 -15.79 -2.69 8.45
C ALA A 82 -15.59 -4.20 8.20
N ASP A 83 -15.10 -4.57 7.02
CA ASP A 83 -14.87 -5.98 6.68
C ASP A 83 -13.67 -6.54 7.44
N ASP A 84 -12.59 -5.78 7.59
CA ASP A 84 -11.43 -6.18 8.39
C ASP A 84 -11.82 -6.33 9.88
N ALA A 85 -12.67 -5.43 10.40
CA ALA A 85 -13.18 -5.52 11.77
C ALA A 85 -14.10 -6.74 11.97
N ARG A 86 -14.96 -7.07 10.99
CA ARG A 86 -15.77 -8.28 11.04
C ARG A 86 -14.93 -9.55 11.01
N ASP A 87 -13.89 -9.55 10.15
CA ASP A 87 -12.98 -10.68 10.07
C ASP A 87 -12.25 -10.91 11.39
N LEU A 88 -11.75 -9.86 12.04
CA LEU A 88 -11.16 -9.95 13.38
C LEU A 88 -12.17 -10.43 14.42
N ALA A 89 -13.43 -9.96 14.38
CA ALA A 89 -14.45 -10.41 15.32
C ALA A 89 -14.81 -11.88 15.11
N ARG A 90 -14.87 -12.39 13.88
CA ARG A 90 -15.04 -13.83 13.59
C ARG A 90 -13.88 -14.67 14.14
N HIS A 91 -12.67 -14.10 14.17
CA HIS A 91 -11.49 -14.74 14.76
C HIS A 91 -11.41 -14.63 16.29
N GLY A 92 -12.39 -13.99 16.93
CA GLY A 92 -12.48 -13.95 18.38
C GLY A 92 -11.94 -12.69 19.05
N PHE A 93 -11.74 -11.60 18.30
CA PHE A 93 -11.38 -10.30 18.84
C PHE A 93 -12.58 -9.37 18.99
N VAL A 94 -12.59 -8.52 20.01
CA VAL A 94 -13.44 -7.34 20.01
C VAL A 94 -12.79 -6.32 19.08
N ALA A 95 -13.44 -5.94 17.97
CA ALA A 95 -12.88 -4.94 17.07
C ALA A 95 -13.63 -3.60 17.21
N LEU A 96 -12.90 -2.50 17.27
CA LEU A 96 -13.47 -1.15 17.32
C LEU A 96 -12.98 -0.35 16.11
N THR A 97 -13.94 0.11 15.29
CA THR A 97 -13.69 1.06 14.20
C THR A 97 -14.28 2.41 14.53
N TRP A 98 -13.68 3.47 14.00
CA TRP A 98 -14.21 4.83 14.11
C TRP A 98 -13.86 5.64 12.87
N SER A 99 -14.66 6.63 12.57
CA SER A 99 -14.26 7.70 11.68
C SER A 99 -13.44 8.71 12.46
N ALA A 100 -12.20 8.97 12.06
CA ALA A 100 -11.35 9.98 12.70
C ALA A 100 -11.97 11.37 12.58
N ARG A 101 -11.52 12.31 13.43
CA ARG A 101 -12.01 13.70 13.37
C ARG A 101 -11.88 14.30 11.96
N GLY A 102 -12.90 14.98 11.48
CA GLY A 102 -12.97 15.52 10.11
C GLY A 102 -13.30 14.51 9.01
N PHE A 103 -13.46 13.22 9.34
CA PHE A 103 -13.83 12.17 8.39
C PHE A 103 -15.20 11.55 8.67
N GLY A 104 -15.80 10.96 7.66
CA GLY A 104 -17.08 10.28 7.78
C GLY A 104 -18.12 11.16 8.44
N ARG A 105 -18.79 10.63 9.47
CA ARG A 105 -19.79 11.39 10.27
C ARG A 105 -19.23 11.96 11.58
N SER A 106 -17.92 11.87 11.81
CA SER A 106 -17.28 12.50 12.97
C SER A 106 -17.16 14.00 12.77
N THR A 107 -17.27 14.74 13.88
CA THR A 107 -17.03 16.19 13.87
C THR A 107 -15.52 16.49 14.01
N GLY A 108 -15.16 17.77 14.10
CA GLY A 108 -13.78 18.22 14.22
C GLY A 108 -13.08 18.40 12.89
N LEU A 109 -11.76 18.65 12.94
CA LEU A 109 -10.91 18.95 11.79
C LEU A 109 -9.73 17.98 11.71
N ILE A 110 -9.24 17.75 10.49
CA ILE A 110 -8.11 16.88 10.18
C ILE A 110 -6.81 17.55 10.61
N SER A 111 -6.02 16.88 11.45
CA SER A 111 -4.77 17.40 12.02
C SER A 111 -3.54 16.52 11.69
N LEU A 112 -3.66 15.61 10.73
CA LEU A 112 -2.60 14.71 10.24
C LEU A 112 -2.01 13.79 11.35
N ASP A 113 -2.87 13.04 12.05
CA ASP A 113 -2.46 12.16 13.16
C ASP A 113 -1.68 12.87 14.26
N SER A 114 -2.03 14.11 14.53
CA SER A 114 -1.36 14.89 15.56
C SER A 114 -1.53 14.24 16.94
N PRO A 115 -0.47 14.22 17.78
CA PRO A 115 -0.55 13.75 19.16
C PRO A 115 -1.61 14.43 20.00
N ASP A 116 -1.88 15.70 19.74
CA ASP A 116 -2.84 16.50 20.48
C ASP A 116 -4.31 16.25 20.09
N TYR A 117 -4.52 15.55 18.96
CA TYR A 117 -5.84 15.38 18.36
C TYR A 117 -6.15 13.92 18.05
N GLU A 118 -5.79 13.39 16.87
CA GLU A 118 -6.16 12.04 16.45
C GLU A 118 -5.56 10.95 17.34
N VAL A 119 -4.32 11.10 17.79
CA VAL A 119 -3.69 10.16 18.72
C VAL A 119 -4.35 10.23 20.10
N ALA A 120 -4.63 11.45 20.58
CA ALA A 120 -5.36 11.63 21.84
C ALA A 120 -6.77 11.02 21.74
N ASP A 121 -7.46 11.14 20.60
CA ASP A 121 -8.75 10.47 20.37
C ASP A 121 -8.60 8.96 20.47
N ALA A 122 -7.58 8.37 19.81
CA ALA A 122 -7.33 6.93 19.84
C ALA A 122 -7.05 6.44 21.27
N SER A 123 -6.29 7.20 22.08
CA SER A 123 -6.12 6.90 23.52
C SER A 123 -7.46 6.91 24.27
N ARG A 124 -8.40 7.82 23.95
CA ARG A 124 -9.74 7.80 24.53
C ARG A 124 -10.57 6.59 24.11
N LEU A 125 -10.32 6.04 22.91
CA LEU A 125 -10.91 4.76 22.51
C LEU A 125 -10.34 3.59 23.33
N VAL A 126 -9.07 3.62 23.71
CA VAL A 126 -8.48 2.67 24.66
C VAL A 126 -9.14 2.80 26.03
N ASP A 127 -9.34 4.03 26.53
CA ASP A 127 -10.08 4.28 27.78
C ASP A 127 -11.50 3.69 27.71
N TYR A 128 -12.19 3.85 26.60
CA TYR A 128 -13.52 3.27 26.39
C TYR A 128 -13.48 1.74 26.43
N LEU A 129 -12.52 1.09 25.75
CA LEU A 129 -12.35 -0.36 25.79
C LEU A 129 -12.07 -0.88 27.20
N ALA A 130 -11.35 -0.11 28.02
CA ALA A 130 -11.11 -0.44 29.42
C ALA A 130 -12.38 -0.48 30.29
N THR A 131 -13.46 0.17 29.86
CA THR A 131 -14.76 0.15 30.55
C THR A 131 -15.68 -0.99 30.10
N ARG A 132 -15.30 -1.74 29.06
CA ARG A 132 -16.19 -2.74 28.44
C ARG A 132 -16.04 -4.10 29.08
N PRO A 133 -17.14 -4.73 29.56
CA PRO A 133 -17.09 -6.08 30.13
C PRO A 133 -16.78 -7.16 29.07
N GLU A 134 -16.99 -6.87 27.78
CA GLU A 134 -16.69 -7.77 26.68
C GLU A 134 -15.19 -7.78 26.34
N VAL A 135 -14.40 -6.83 26.84
CA VAL A 135 -12.96 -6.71 26.58
C VAL A 135 -12.17 -7.32 27.73
N ARG A 136 -11.20 -8.17 27.38
CA ARG A 136 -10.26 -8.72 28.36
C ARG A 136 -9.38 -7.60 28.89
N GLN A 137 -9.22 -7.55 30.22
CA GLN A 137 -8.39 -6.57 30.90
C GLN A 137 -7.10 -7.22 31.40
N ASP A 138 -5.99 -6.50 31.33
CA ASP A 138 -4.71 -6.88 31.94
C ASP A 138 -4.57 -6.31 33.35
N GLY A 139 -5.28 -5.22 33.63
CA GLY A 139 -5.35 -4.57 34.90
C GLY A 139 -6.47 -3.52 34.95
N PRO A 140 -6.67 -2.83 36.06
CA PRO A 140 -7.63 -1.75 36.15
C PRO A 140 -7.30 -0.60 35.16
N GLY A 141 -8.20 -0.35 34.20
CA GLY A 141 -8.00 0.68 33.18
C GLY A 141 -7.03 0.28 32.05
N ASP A 142 -6.65 -0.98 31.99
CA ASP A 142 -5.66 -1.53 31.05
C ASP A 142 -6.28 -2.68 30.25
N PRO A 143 -6.93 -2.39 29.10
CA PRO A 143 -7.52 -3.42 28.25
C PRO A 143 -6.44 -4.14 27.45
N ARG A 144 -6.57 -5.46 27.22
CA ARG A 144 -5.74 -6.19 26.27
C ARG A 144 -6.07 -5.70 24.86
N VAL A 145 -5.20 -4.85 24.28
CA VAL A 145 -5.52 -4.14 23.03
C VAL A 145 -4.38 -4.11 22.02
N GLY A 146 -4.72 -4.41 20.76
CA GLY A 146 -3.88 -4.16 19.61
C GLY A 146 -4.38 -3.00 18.76
N ALA A 147 -3.53 -2.52 17.83
CA ALA A 147 -3.93 -1.51 16.86
C ALA A 147 -3.41 -1.84 15.45
N THR A 148 -4.27 -1.60 14.45
CA THR A 148 -3.94 -1.78 13.04
C THR A 148 -4.65 -0.75 12.18
N GLY A 149 -4.17 -0.55 10.98
CA GLY A 149 -4.75 0.29 9.95
C GLY A 149 -3.80 0.47 8.79
N ALA A 150 -4.34 0.91 7.67
CA ALA A 150 -3.54 1.18 6.48
C ALA A 150 -3.32 2.69 6.32
N SER A 151 -2.15 3.08 5.78
CA SER A 151 -1.82 4.48 5.46
C SER A 151 -1.94 5.37 6.70
N TYR A 152 -2.87 6.33 6.70
CA TYR A 152 -3.20 7.19 7.84
C TYR A 152 -3.44 6.38 9.12
N GLY A 153 -4.25 5.31 9.04
CA GLY A 153 -4.49 4.44 10.18
C GLY A 153 -3.26 3.63 10.63
N GLY A 154 -2.33 3.38 9.72
CA GLY A 154 -1.05 2.73 10.04
C GLY A 154 -0.14 3.62 10.88
N ALA A 155 0.01 4.89 10.48
CA ALA A 155 0.78 5.86 11.25
C ALA A 155 0.14 6.15 12.61
N LEU A 156 -1.20 6.25 12.65
CA LEU A 156 -1.93 6.38 13.91
C LEU A 156 -1.64 5.21 14.85
N SER A 157 -1.56 3.97 14.34
CA SER A 157 -1.23 2.79 15.16
C SER A 157 0.18 2.87 15.75
N LEU A 158 1.16 3.34 14.97
CA LEU A 158 2.54 3.55 15.43
C LEU A 158 2.62 4.68 16.46
N LEU A 159 1.99 5.82 16.18
CA LEU A 159 1.95 6.96 17.09
C LEU A 159 1.24 6.60 18.39
N LEU A 160 0.08 5.93 18.31
CA LEU A 160 -0.65 5.48 19.49
C LEU A 160 0.24 4.61 20.38
N ALA A 161 0.91 3.59 19.84
CA ALA A 161 1.79 2.71 20.61
C ALA A 161 3.00 3.44 21.21
N GLY A 162 3.44 4.54 20.60
CA GLY A 162 4.52 5.39 21.13
C GLY A 162 4.06 6.36 22.22
N TYR A 163 2.77 6.70 22.28
CA TYR A 163 2.18 7.62 23.28
C TYR A 163 1.39 6.91 24.37
N ASP A 164 0.81 5.74 24.11
CA ASP A 164 -0.01 4.96 25.04
C ASP A 164 0.56 3.56 25.21
N HIS A 165 1.21 3.33 26.34
CA HIS A 165 1.90 2.06 26.63
C HIS A 165 0.97 0.89 26.96
N ARG A 166 -0.35 1.09 27.01
CA ARG A 166 -1.35 0.03 27.14
C ARG A 166 -1.55 -0.77 25.83
N VAL A 167 -1.00 -0.28 24.71
CA VAL A 167 -1.07 -1.02 23.44
C VAL A 167 -0.13 -2.20 23.47
N ASP A 168 -0.66 -3.42 23.38
CA ASP A 168 0.08 -4.69 23.52
C ASP A 168 0.71 -5.19 22.22
N ALA A 169 0.13 -4.87 21.06
CA ALA A 169 0.66 -5.27 19.76
C ALA A 169 0.16 -4.35 18.65
N ILE A 170 0.98 -4.12 17.61
CA ILE A 170 0.54 -3.35 16.45
C ILE A 170 0.92 -4.01 15.13
N ALA A 171 0.07 -3.76 14.11
CA ALA A 171 0.29 -4.20 12.75
C ALA A 171 -0.02 -3.07 11.74
N PRO A 172 0.82 -2.02 11.67
CA PRO A 172 0.66 -0.92 10.71
C PRO A 172 0.91 -1.38 9.28
N VAL A 173 0.08 -0.91 8.34
CA VAL A 173 0.11 -1.30 6.94
C VAL A 173 0.34 -0.09 6.05
N ILE A 174 1.25 -0.16 5.06
CA ILE A 174 1.55 0.87 4.04
C ILE A 174 1.59 2.30 4.60
N THR A 175 2.45 2.54 5.56
CA THR A 175 2.49 3.84 6.23
C THR A 175 3.87 4.47 6.22
N TRP A 176 3.97 5.69 6.72
CA TRP A 176 5.21 6.46 6.79
C TRP A 176 5.94 6.28 8.13
N ASN A 177 7.23 6.51 8.06
CA ASN A 177 8.09 6.73 9.22
C ASN A 177 8.14 8.23 9.56
N ASP A 178 8.52 9.04 8.57
CA ASP A 178 8.60 10.49 8.65
C ASP A 178 7.81 11.12 7.50
N LEU A 179 6.72 11.81 7.83
CA LEU A 179 5.83 12.42 6.84
C LEU A 179 6.51 13.58 6.08
N GLY A 180 7.42 14.30 6.75
CA GLY A 180 8.23 15.34 6.11
C GLY A 180 9.10 14.75 5.01
N GLN A 181 9.79 13.67 5.33
CA GLN A 181 10.67 13.00 4.37
C GLN A 181 9.90 12.23 3.30
N ALA A 182 8.74 11.69 3.62
CA ALA A 182 7.88 11.04 2.63
C ALA A 182 7.34 12.02 1.57
N LEU A 183 7.05 13.28 1.98
CA LEU A 183 6.54 14.32 1.09
C LEU A 183 7.64 15.19 0.47
N PHE A 184 8.84 15.25 1.07
CA PHE A 184 10.01 15.98 0.59
C PHE A 184 11.25 15.09 0.61
N PRO A 185 11.26 13.96 -0.13
CA PRO A 185 12.42 13.06 -0.15
C PRO A 185 13.62 13.71 -0.83
N ASN A 186 14.83 13.40 -0.31
CA ASN A 186 16.09 13.66 -0.98
C ASN A 186 16.97 12.41 -0.90
N ASN A 187 17.15 11.75 -2.03
CA ASN A 187 17.86 10.48 -2.14
C ASN A 187 19.36 10.65 -2.44
N ALA A 188 19.89 11.88 -2.39
CA ALA A 188 21.31 12.17 -2.58
C ALA A 188 21.99 12.46 -1.24
N ALA A 189 23.12 11.81 -0.98
CA ALA A 189 23.95 12.06 0.19
C ALA A 189 25.40 12.31 -0.21
N ALA A 190 26.04 13.31 0.39
CA ALA A 190 27.48 13.57 0.18
C ALA A 190 28.35 12.43 0.77
N THR A 191 27.95 11.90 1.92
CA THR A 191 28.56 10.73 2.55
C THR A 191 27.71 9.50 2.23
N PRO A 192 28.31 8.41 1.73
CA PRO A 192 27.57 7.17 1.50
C PRO A 192 26.85 6.71 2.77
N PRO A 193 25.58 6.32 2.66
CA PRO A 193 24.88 5.76 3.82
C PRO A 193 25.51 4.43 4.24
N PRO A 194 25.40 4.04 5.51
CA PRO A 194 25.84 2.73 5.99
C PRO A 194 25.26 1.58 5.16
N ASP A 195 26.01 0.48 5.02
CA ASP A 195 25.58 -0.69 4.24
C ASP A 195 24.68 -1.66 5.02
N ASP A 196 24.40 -1.34 6.26
CA ASP A 196 23.57 -2.15 7.15
C ASP A 196 22.06 -1.99 6.91
N THR A 197 21.63 -1.00 6.09
CA THR A 197 20.20 -0.74 5.82
C THR A 197 19.88 -0.55 4.33
N PRO A 198 18.71 -1.05 3.84
CA PRO A 198 18.30 -0.88 2.44
C PRO A 198 18.07 0.57 2.04
N ALA A 199 17.50 1.39 2.91
CA ALA A 199 17.09 2.76 2.59
C ALA A 199 17.63 3.80 3.57
N HIS A 200 18.69 3.47 4.30
CA HIS A 200 19.27 4.37 5.28
C HIS A 200 19.76 5.67 4.63
N ALA A 201 19.56 6.79 5.32
CA ALA A 201 19.95 8.13 4.87
C ALA A 201 19.38 8.55 3.49
N ALA A 202 18.27 7.93 3.05
CA ALA A 202 17.53 8.40 1.87
C ALA A 202 16.75 9.70 2.15
N PHE A 203 16.92 10.29 3.32
CA PHE A 203 16.14 11.40 3.82
C PHE A 203 16.99 12.62 4.08
N ALA A 204 16.45 13.79 3.73
CA ALA A 204 17.00 15.09 4.08
C ALA A 204 15.87 16.08 4.41
N GLU A 205 16.18 17.11 5.22
CA GLU A 205 15.18 18.05 5.72
C GLU A 205 14.50 18.89 4.64
N ASP A 206 15.17 19.15 3.51
CA ASP A 206 14.71 20.02 2.43
C ASP A 206 14.68 19.34 1.06
N GLY A 207 14.16 18.15 0.98
CA GLY A 207 14.04 17.38 -0.25
C GLY A 207 13.09 17.98 -1.30
N VAL A 208 12.72 17.20 -2.29
CA VAL A 208 11.90 17.61 -3.43
C VAL A 208 10.43 17.30 -3.16
N PHE A 209 9.58 18.34 -3.26
CA PHE A 209 8.14 18.21 -2.95
C PHE A 209 7.42 17.22 -3.86
N LYS A 210 6.78 16.22 -3.26
CA LYS A 210 5.94 15.20 -3.91
C LYS A 210 4.55 15.78 -4.22
N LYS A 211 4.48 16.73 -5.15
CA LYS A 211 3.28 17.55 -5.42
C LYS A 211 2.07 16.73 -5.83
N GLY A 212 2.26 15.62 -6.56
CA GLY A 212 1.16 14.79 -7.05
C GLY A 212 0.33 14.22 -5.91
N TRP A 213 0.97 13.51 -4.99
CA TRP A 213 0.30 12.92 -3.84
C TRP A 213 -0.23 13.96 -2.85
N ALA A 214 0.56 15.01 -2.54
CA ALA A 214 0.10 16.07 -1.66
C ALA A 214 -1.15 16.76 -2.20
N GLY A 215 -1.24 16.97 -3.52
CA GLY A 215 -2.41 17.50 -4.21
C GLY A 215 -3.65 16.63 -4.08
N VAL A 216 -3.50 15.30 -4.25
CA VAL A 216 -4.59 14.33 -4.07
C VAL A 216 -5.16 14.39 -2.64
N PHE A 217 -4.28 14.40 -1.62
CA PHE A 217 -4.74 14.50 -0.22
C PHE A 217 -5.40 15.83 0.09
N PHE A 218 -4.84 16.93 -0.39
CA PHE A 218 -5.41 18.24 -0.16
C PHE A 218 -6.80 18.36 -0.82
N ALA A 219 -6.94 17.91 -2.07
CA ALA A 219 -8.22 17.88 -2.78
C ALA A 219 -9.24 17.01 -2.04
N SER A 220 -8.83 15.83 -1.55
CA SER A 220 -9.71 14.94 -0.77
C SER A 220 -10.17 15.58 0.54
N GLY A 221 -9.26 16.25 1.27
CA GLY A 221 -9.58 16.91 2.54
C GLY A 221 -10.38 18.21 2.40
N THR A 222 -10.33 18.86 1.24
CA THR A 222 -11.15 20.08 0.96
C THR A 222 -12.50 19.75 0.32
N SER A 223 -12.70 18.54 -0.21
CA SER A 223 -13.97 18.13 -0.81
C SER A 223 -15.07 18.00 0.25
N PRO A 224 -16.32 18.43 -0.06
CA PRO A 224 -17.47 18.22 0.82
C PRO A 224 -17.70 16.72 1.11
N ARG A 225 -18.22 16.42 2.29
CA ARG A 225 -18.66 15.06 2.63
C ARG A 225 -20.04 14.79 2.05
N PRO A 226 -20.21 13.79 1.17
CA PRO A 226 -21.52 13.48 0.59
C PRO A 226 -22.57 13.22 1.68
N GLY A 227 -23.72 13.88 1.56
CA GLY A 227 -24.85 13.75 2.50
C GLY A 227 -24.65 14.36 3.89
N ILE A 228 -23.50 15.02 4.17
CA ILE A 228 -23.24 15.72 5.45
C ILE A 228 -23.06 17.22 5.21
N ASP A 229 -22.21 17.60 4.26
CA ASP A 229 -21.85 18.98 3.97
C ASP A 229 -22.68 19.57 2.80
N GLU A 230 -23.51 18.76 2.10
CA GLU A 230 -24.38 19.25 1.06
C GLU A 230 -25.51 20.13 1.63
N PRO A 231 -25.79 21.31 1.05
CA PRO A 231 -26.91 22.13 1.45
C PRO A 231 -28.19 21.33 1.25
N ARG A 232 -28.94 21.09 2.32
CA ARG A 232 -30.24 20.42 2.24
C ARG A 232 -31.16 21.24 1.34
N SER A 233 -31.61 20.63 0.25
CA SER A 233 -32.67 21.18 -0.58
C SER A 233 -33.88 21.50 0.29
N ALA A 234 -34.42 22.71 0.14
CA ALA A 234 -35.43 23.30 1.01
C ALA A 234 -36.82 22.68 0.90
N THR A 235 -36.95 21.37 0.72
CA THR A 235 -38.24 20.67 0.70
C THR A 235 -38.21 19.46 1.63
N GLY A 236 -38.76 19.65 2.82
CA GLY A 236 -39.43 18.60 3.58
C GLY A 236 -38.72 18.02 4.79
N ILE A 237 -39.27 18.35 5.93
CA ILE A 237 -39.38 17.64 7.22
C ILE A 237 -38.06 17.28 7.93
N GLU A 238 -37.75 18.07 8.95
CA GLU A 238 -36.69 17.83 9.92
C GLU A 238 -37.00 16.67 10.87
N PRO A 239 -35.98 15.84 11.19
CA PRO A 239 -35.78 15.40 12.58
C PRO A 239 -34.73 16.28 13.24
N ALA A 240 -35.05 16.80 14.39
CA ALA A 240 -34.28 17.75 15.17
C ALA A 240 -32.84 17.29 15.46
N ALA A 241 -31.89 17.68 14.63
CA ALA A 241 -30.47 17.73 14.98
C ALA A 241 -30.22 19.11 15.56
N ARG A 242 -30.05 19.15 16.89
CA ARG A 242 -29.67 20.37 17.62
C ARG A 242 -28.46 21.02 16.99
N ALA A 243 -28.56 22.31 16.80
CA ALA A 243 -27.65 23.22 16.15
C ALA A 243 -26.17 22.95 16.50
N ILE A 244 -25.35 22.66 15.47
CA ILE A 244 -23.91 22.85 15.53
C ILE A 244 -23.66 24.35 15.76
N PRO A 245 -22.81 24.74 16.72
CA PRO A 245 -22.49 26.15 16.97
C PRO A 245 -22.00 26.85 15.68
N SER A 246 -22.38 28.07 15.48
CA SER A 246 -22.14 28.87 14.27
C SER A 246 -20.66 29.02 13.86
N ALA A 247 -19.72 28.85 14.80
CA ALA A 247 -18.28 28.87 14.54
C ALA A 247 -17.78 27.73 13.64
N ASP A 248 -18.49 26.59 13.64
CA ASP A 248 -18.11 25.45 12.77
C ASP A 248 -18.71 25.57 11.34
N ARG A 249 -19.70 26.42 11.12
CA ARG A 249 -20.29 26.68 9.80
C ARG A 249 -19.42 27.58 8.92
N GLU A 250 -18.64 28.49 9.48
CA GLU A 250 -17.69 29.31 8.73
C GLU A 250 -16.49 28.52 8.23
N SER A 251 -16.10 27.43 8.90
CA SER A 251 -14.98 26.57 8.49
C SER A 251 -15.32 25.69 7.28
N VAL A 252 -16.58 25.37 7.04
CA VAL A 252 -17.05 24.53 5.91
C VAL A 252 -16.94 25.25 4.55
N ILE A 253 -16.86 26.59 4.55
CA ILE A 253 -16.71 27.44 3.34
C ILE A 253 -15.27 27.89 3.14
N SER A 254 -14.33 27.51 4.04
CA SER A 254 -12.94 27.93 3.92
C SER A 254 -12.22 27.17 2.81
N VAL A 255 -11.27 27.82 2.15
CA VAL A 255 -10.35 27.22 1.17
C VAL A 255 -9.63 25.98 1.73
N CYS A 256 -9.57 25.87 3.06
CA CYS A 256 -8.93 24.78 3.80
C CYS A 256 -9.83 23.55 4.00
N GLY A 257 -11.12 23.63 3.66
CA GLY A 257 -12.06 22.53 3.84
C GLY A 257 -12.07 22.00 5.28
N ARG A 258 -11.75 20.72 5.43
CA ARG A 258 -11.77 19.99 6.71
C ARG A 258 -10.43 19.98 7.45
N PHE A 259 -9.40 20.63 6.92
CA PHE A 259 -8.10 20.71 7.59
C PHE A 259 -8.06 21.77 8.68
N VAL A 260 -7.27 21.53 9.72
CA VAL A 260 -6.90 22.62 10.64
C VAL A 260 -6.08 23.69 9.90
N PRO A 261 -6.17 24.97 10.29
CA PRO A 261 -5.48 26.06 9.58
C PRO A 261 -3.99 25.86 9.41
N ALA A 262 -3.32 25.19 10.34
CA ALA A 262 -1.89 24.90 10.27
C ALA A 262 -1.53 23.96 9.09
N VAL A 263 -2.32 22.89 8.88
CA VAL A 263 -2.13 21.95 7.76
C VAL A 263 -2.39 22.64 6.41
N CYS A 264 -3.43 23.47 6.35
CA CYS A 264 -3.76 24.21 5.14
C CYS A 264 -2.62 25.19 4.75
N ARG A 265 -2.06 25.93 5.71
CA ARG A 265 -0.89 26.78 5.45
C ARG A 265 0.32 25.99 4.99
N ALA A 266 0.62 24.87 5.67
CA ALA A 266 1.73 24.00 5.31
C ALA A 266 1.63 23.52 3.85
N TYR A 267 0.45 23.12 3.41
CA TYR A 267 0.23 22.73 2.01
C TYR A 267 0.40 23.91 1.04
N THR A 268 -0.22 25.05 1.35
CA THR A 268 -0.15 26.23 0.49
C THR A 268 1.30 26.73 0.31
N GLU A 269 2.06 26.76 1.40
CA GLU A 269 3.47 27.13 1.39
C GLU A 269 4.31 26.14 0.56
N ALA A 270 4.15 24.85 0.82
CA ALA A 270 4.82 23.78 0.10
C ALA A 270 4.49 23.80 -1.41
N ALA A 271 3.24 24.00 -1.76
CA ALA A 271 2.80 24.07 -3.17
C ALA A 271 3.35 25.30 -3.89
N THR A 272 3.61 26.39 -3.16
CA THR A 272 4.15 27.64 -3.71
C THR A 272 5.67 27.59 -3.82
N SER A 273 6.36 27.18 -2.74
CA SER A 273 7.83 27.24 -2.65
C SER A 273 8.53 25.97 -3.14
N GLY A 274 7.84 24.82 -3.16
CA GLY A 274 8.41 23.49 -3.38
C GLY A 274 9.25 22.97 -2.20
N ARG A 275 9.14 23.63 -1.03
CA ARG A 275 9.93 23.33 0.17
C ARG A 275 9.06 23.46 1.43
N PRO A 276 9.36 22.71 2.50
CA PRO A 276 8.77 22.99 3.80
C PRO A 276 9.48 24.18 4.45
N ASP A 277 8.73 25.10 5.03
CA ASP A 277 9.29 26.03 6.01
C ASP A 277 9.49 25.34 7.38
N ALA A 278 10.12 26.00 8.33
CA ALA A 278 10.38 25.45 9.66
C ALA A 278 9.09 25.04 10.41
N ALA A 279 8.01 25.79 10.21
CA ALA A 279 6.70 25.49 10.83
C ALA A 279 6.06 24.24 10.22
N THR A 280 6.13 24.09 8.89
CA THR A 280 5.69 22.92 8.15
C THR A 280 6.52 21.70 8.55
N ALA A 281 7.85 21.80 8.60
CA ALA A 281 8.73 20.72 9.01
C ALA A 281 8.42 20.24 10.44
N ALA A 282 8.22 21.16 11.38
CA ALA A 282 7.84 20.85 12.77
C ALA A 282 6.46 20.17 12.86
N LEU A 283 5.48 20.64 12.06
CA LEU A 283 4.15 20.05 12.01
C LEU A 283 4.21 18.60 11.49
N LEU A 284 4.91 18.36 10.38
CA LEU A 284 5.04 17.05 9.78
C LEU A 284 5.80 16.08 10.69
N LEU A 285 6.86 16.54 11.38
CA LEU A 285 7.60 15.72 12.34
C LEU A 285 6.71 15.28 13.52
N ARG A 286 5.85 16.17 14.03
CA ARG A 286 4.89 15.81 15.11
C ARG A 286 3.90 14.72 14.67
N SER A 287 3.59 14.67 13.40
CA SER A 287 2.71 13.68 12.76
C SER A 287 3.47 12.44 12.25
N SER A 288 4.72 12.28 12.68
CA SER A 288 5.61 11.22 12.19
C SER A 288 5.93 10.20 13.28
N PRO A 289 5.72 8.90 13.02
CA PRO A 289 6.18 7.83 13.91
C PRO A 289 7.64 7.93 14.29
N ALA A 290 8.51 8.49 13.44
CA ALA A 290 9.93 8.73 13.73
C ALA A 290 10.14 9.49 15.06
N SER A 291 9.22 10.38 15.45
CA SER A 291 9.30 11.14 16.70
C SER A 291 9.10 10.28 17.97
N VAL A 292 8.54 9.08 17.82
CA VAL A 292 8.16 8.21 18.96
C VAL A 292 8.60 6.76 18.82
N ALA A 293 9.15 6.35 17.68
CA ALA A 293 9.47 4.96 17.37
C ALA A 293 10.36 4.29 18.45
N ALA A 294 11.27 5.05 19.05
CA ALA A 294 12.11 4.57 20.14
C ALA A 294 11.34 4.27 21.46
N ARG A 295 10.09 4.71 21.58
CA ARG A 295 9.22 4.45 22.75
C ARG A 295 8.25 3.29 22.52
N ILE A 296 8.18 2.74 21.31
CA ILE A 296 7.30 1.62 20.99
C ILE A 296 7.85 0.34 21.60
N SER A 297 7.21 -0.15 22.64
CA SER A 297 7.50 -1.42 23.30
C SER A 297 6.64 -2.57 22.76
N ALA A 298 5.50 -2.26 22.18
CA ALA A 298 4.58 -3.21 21.58
C ALA A 298 5.24 -3.99 20.43
N PRO A 299 5.13 -5.33 20.37
CA PRO A 299 5.52 -6.10 19.20
C PRO A 299 4.88 -5.54 17.93
N THR A 300 5.70 -5.27 16.92
CA THR A 300 5.30 -4.54 15.71
C THR A 300 5.50 -5.41 14.47
N LEU A 301 4.44 -5.63 13.69
CA LEU A 301 4.49 -6.19 12.35
C LEU A 301 4.35 -5.07 11.33
N LEU A 302 5.45 -4.67 10.68
CA LEU A 302 5.42 -3.67 9.61
C LEU A 302 5.05 -4.34 8.30
N VAL A 303 3.91 -3.95 7.73
CA VAL A 303 3.43 -4.44 6.42
C VAL A 303 3.57 -3.34 5.39
N GLN A 304 4.40 -3.52 4.35
CA GLN A 304 4.67 -2.48 3.36
C GLN A 304 4.45 -2.98 1.92
N GLY A 305 3.96 -2.09 1.06
CA GLY A 305 3.73 -2.35 -0.36
C GLY A 305 5.00 -2.22 -1.19
N GLU A 306 5.30 -3.21 -2.04
CA GLU A 306 6.50 -3.23 -2.88
C GLU A 306 6.44 -2.24 -4.05
N THR A 307 5.24 -1.77 -4.40
CA THR A 307 5.00 -0.83 -5.51
C THR A 307 4.37 0.47 -5.03
N ASP A 308 4.53 0.79 -3.75
CA ASP A 308 3.97 2.00 -3.15
C ASP A 308 4.81 3.22 -3.53
N THR A 309 4.24 4.15 -4.30
CA THR A 309 4.93 5.38 -4.72
C THR A 309 4.71 6.53 -3.75
N LEU A 310 3.77 6.40 -2.80
CA LEU A 310 3.57 7.37 -1.73
C LEU A 310 4.52 7.12 -0.57
N PHE A 311 4.45 5.94 0.04
CA PHE A 311 5.29 5.51 1.15
C PHE A 311 6.07 4.27 0.73
N GLY A 312 7.30 4.47 0.28
CA GLY A 312 8.15 3.39 -0.21
C GLY A 312 8.58 2.42 0.91
N LEU A 313 9.24 1.34 0.50
CA LEU A 313 9.79 0.34 1.43
C LEU A 313 10.80 0.93 2.43
N ASP A 314 11.41 2.07 2.09
CA ASP A 314 12.30 2.87 2.93
C ASP A 314 11.63 3.36 4.22
N GLN A 315 10.33 3.65 4.19
CA GLN A 315 9.60 4.11 5.36
C GLN A 315 9.45 2.98 6.41
N ALA A 316 9.13 1.77 5.96
CA ALA A 316 9.08 0.61 6.84
C ALA A 316 10.48 0.23 7.35
N ASP A 317 11.52 0.35 6.50
CA ASP A 317 12.90 0.12 6.88
C ASP A 317 13.34 1.07 8.01
N ALA A 318 13.11 2.36 7.87
CA ALA A 318 13.43 3.35 8.87
C ALA A 318 12.71 3.08 10.21
N THR A 319 11.42 2.75 10.16
CA THR A 319 10.62 2.40 11.34
C THR A 319 11.18 1.14 12.03
N ALA A 320 11.47 0.08 11.26
CA ALA A 320 12.02 -1.16 11.79
C ALA A 320 13.33 -0.92 12.54
N ARG A 321 14.22 -0.10 11.97
CA ARG A 321 15.52 0.21 12.58
C ARG A 321 15.38 1.01 13.85
N GLN A 322 14.54 2.03 13.85
CA GLN A 322 14.32 2.86 15.05
C GLN A 322 13.75 2.04 16.20
N ILE A 323 12.73 1.21 15.95
CA ILE A 323 12.14 0.33 16.96
C ILE A 323 13.19 -0.69 17.45
N ALA A 324 13.89 -1.38 16.53
CA ALA A 324 14.87 -2.38 16.90
C ALA A 324 16.08 -1.80 17.64
N SER A 325 16.56 -0.60 17.26
CA SER A 325 17.67 0.08 17.93
C SER A 325 17.33 0.48 19.37
N ALA A 326 16.06 0.68 19.66
CA ALA A 326 15.54 0.93 21.02
C ALA A 326 15.26 -0.37 21.80
N GLY A 327 15.53 -1.55 21.21
CA GLY A 327 15.27 -2.86 21.82
C GLY A 327 13.86 -3.38 21.62
N GLY A 328 13.02 -2.69 20.83
CA GLY A 328 11.68 -3.12 20.49
C GLY A 328 11.67 -4.33 19.55
N ARG A 329 10.56 -5.08 19.57
CA ARG A 329 10.36 -6.28 18.77
C ARG A 329 9.65 -5.92 17.46
N VAL A 330 10.31 -6.16 16.31
CA VAL A 330 9.77 -5.82 14.99
C VAL A 330 9.95 -6.97 14.02
N SER A 331 8.95 -7.20 13.17
CA SER A 331 8.99 -8.07 11.99
C SER A 331 8.53 -7.29 10.78
N VAL A 332 9.00 -7.67 9.59
CA VAL A 332 8.72 -6.94 8.35
C VAL A 332 8.11 -7.88 7.31
N LEU A 333 7.04 -7.42 6.67
CA LEU A 333 6.38 -8.11 5.58
C LEU A 333 6.21 -7.15 4.41
N TRP A 334 6.80 -7.49 3.24
CA TRP A 334 6.56 -6.78 1.99
C TRP A 334 5.61 -7.57 1.11
N TYR A 335 4.63 -6.90 0.52
CA TYR A 335 3.65 -7.54 -0.35
C TYR A 335 3.52 -6.79 -1.69
N PRO A 336 3.10 -7.49 -2.79
CA PRO A 336 3.02 -6.88 -4.11
C PRO A 336 1.78 -5.98 -4.23
N GLY A 337 1.87 -4.77 -3.71
CA GLY A 337 0.81 -3.78 -3.65
C GLY A 337 1.32 -2.45 -3.12
N GLY A 338 0.42 -1.60 -2.65
CA GLY A 338 0.70 -0.24 -2.15
C GLY A 338 -0.42 0.70 -2.51
N HIS A 339 -0.24 2.01 -2.30
CA HIS A 339 -1.25 3.03 -2.61
C HIS A 339 -1.63 3.06 -4.10
N ASP A 340 -0.66 2.86 -5.01
CA ASP A 340 -0.91 2.78 -6.46
C ASP A 340 -1.21 1.35 -6.92
N GLY A 341 -1.08 0.40 -6.02
CA GLY A 341 -1.19 -1.01 -6.30
C GLY A 341 -2.46 -1.62 -5.72
N ARG A 342 -2.37 -2.92 -5.44
CA ARG A 342 -3.45 -3.65 -4.81
C ARG A 342 -3.45 -3.44 -3.31
N ALA A 343 -4.64 -3.39 -2.74
CA ALA A 343 -4.84 -3.50 -1.30
C ALA A 343 -4.29 -4.85 -0.77
N PRO A 344 -3.95 -4.93 0.52
CA PRO A 344 -3.53 -6.17 1.16
C PRO A 344 -4.51 -7.32 0.92
N GLY A 345 -4.02 -8.41 0.31
CA GLY A 345 -4.82 -9.61 0.03
C GLY A 345 -5.12 -10.43 1.30
N ARG A 346 -5.88 -11.52 1.14
CA ARG A 346 -6.26 -12.43 2.24
C ARG A 346 -5.04 -12.96 3.02
N SER A 347 -3.95 -13.29 2.32
CA SER A 347 -2.73 -13.79 2.97
C SER A 347 -2.10 -12.77 3.91
N VAL A 348 -2.07 -11.50 3.52
CA VAL A 348 -1.55 -10.41 4.36
C VAL A 348 -2.45 -10.21 5.58
N ARG A 349 -3.78 -10.17 5.37
CA ARG A 349 -4.75 -10.06 6.49
C ARG A 349 -4.62 -11.25 7.46
N ALA A 350 -4.46 -12.47 6.95
CA ALA A 350 -4.23 -13.64 7.79
C ALA A 350 -2.94 -13.51 8.63
N ARG A 351 -1.86 -12.92 8.07
CA ARG A 351 -0.63 -12.64 8.84
C ARG A 351 -0.87 -11.61 9.95
N VAL A 352 -1.64 -10.56 9.67
CA VAL A 352 -2.02 -9.56 10.68
C VAL A 352 -2.86 -10.20 11.80
N THR A 353 -3.85 -11.02 11.45
CA THR A 353 -4.66 -11.75 12.44
C THR A 353 -3.80 -12.69 13.28
N ALA A 354 -2.93 -13.49 12.66
CA ALA A 354 -2.03 -14.40 13.38
C ALA A 354 -1.03 -13.65 14.28
N TRP A 355 -0.61 -12.42 13.91
CA TRP A 355 0.19 -11.55 14.76
C TRP A 355 -0.56 -11.20 16.05
N PHE A 356 -1.82 -10.80 15.94
CA PHE A 356 -2.65 -10.52 17.12
C PHE A 356 -2.98 -11.77 17.92
N ASP A 357 -3.25 -12.91 17.29
CA ASP A 357 -3.41 -14.19 18.00
C ASP A 357 -2.21 -14.48 18.90
N ARG A 358 -1.00 -14.30 18.36
CA ARG A 358 0.24 -14.57 19.09
C ARG A 358 0.46 -13.62 20.27
N TYR A 359 0.27 -12.31 20.06
CA TYR A 359 0.67 -11.31 21.05
C TYR A 359 -0.45 -10.86 21.97
N LEU A 360 -1.70 -10.99 21.59
CA LEU A 360 -2.84 -10.72 22.46
C LEU A 360 -3.37 -11.97 23.17
N GLY A 361 -2.83 -13.16 22.84
CA GLY A 361 -3.20 -14.41 23.48
C GLY A 361 -4.67 -14.76 23.26
N ASN A 362 -5.11 -14.82 22.01
CA ASN A 362 -6.46 -15.16 21.64
C ASN A 362 -6.73 -16.66 21.90
N PRO A 363 -7.71 -17.05 22.74
CA PRO A 363 -8.04 -18.44 22.99
C PRO A 363 -8.66 -19.16 21.78
N SER A 364 -9.07 -18.42 20.77
CA SER A 364 -9.59 -18.94 19.49
C SER A 364 -8.55 -18.88 18.37
N ALA A 365 -7.26 -18.84 18.73
CA ALA A 365 -6.16 -18.67 17.78
C ALA A 365 -6.25 -19.64 16.60
N SER A 366 -5.95 -19.08 15.41
CA SER A 366 -5.82 -19.87 14.19
C SER A 366 -4.66 -20.87 14.30
N PRO A 367 -4.77 -22.06 13.69
CA PRO A 367 -3.62 -22.97 13.51
C PRO A 367 -2.43 -22.31 12.81
N ASP A 368 -2.65 -21.21 12.11
CA ASP A 368 -1.62 -20.43 11.40
C ASP A 368 -0.85 -19.45 12.30
N ALA A 369 -1.20 -19.33 13.59
CA ALA A 369 -0.50 -18.46 14.54
C ALA A 369 0.99 -18.83 14.67
N ASP A 370 1.34 -20.09 14.48
CA ASP A 370 2.73 -20.58 14.49
C ASP A 370 3.50 -20.24 13.20
N GLN A 371 2.81 -19.79 12.14
CA GLN A 371 3.41 -19.42 10.85
C GLN A 371 3.82 -17.94 10.77
N VAL A 372 3.53 -17.15 11.80
CA VAL A 372 4.00 -15.77 11.86
C VAL A 372 5.52 -15.76 12.00
N PRO A 373 6.25 -14.97 11.21
CA PRO A 373 7.69 -14.85 11.37
C PRO A 373 8.05 -14.56 12.82
N ASP A 374 9.08 -15.23 13.31
CA ASP A 374 9.65 -14.87 14.61
C ASP A 374 10.03 -13.40 14.61
N VAL A 375 10.05 -12.80 15.80
CA VAL A 375 10.54 -11.43 15.97
C VAL A 375 11.88 -11.24 15.27
N GLY A 376 11.95 -10.22 14.41
CA GLY A 376 13.07 -9.95 13.52
C GLY A 376 12.99 -10.66 12.16
N GLY A 377 11.95 -11.48 11.90
CA GLY A 377 11.73 -12.16 10.63
C GLY A 377 11.39 -11.19 9.49
N PHE A 378 11.65 -11.65 8.27
CA PHE A 378 11.38 -10.89 7.06
C PHE A 378 10.71 -11.77 6.01
N GLU A 379 9.56 -11.32 5.51
CA GLU A 379 8.89 -11.93 4.37
C GLU A 379 8.77 -10.92 3.24
N TYR A 380 9.01 -11.35 2.00
CA TYR A 380 8.73 -10.52 0.83
C TYR A 380 8.21 -11.37 -0.33
N ALA A 381 7.46 -10.75 -1.23
CA ALA A 381 6.79 -11.44 -2.31
C ALA A 381 7.52 -11.23 -3.65
N VAL A 382 7.85 -12.32 -4.33
CA VAL A 382 8.45 -12.28 -5.67
C VAL A 382 7.36 -12.58 -6.70
N GLN A 383 7.01 -11.58 -7.51
CA GLN A 383 6.01 -11.75 -8.56
C GLN A 383 6.58 -12.61 -9.71
N GLY A 384 5.79 -13.58 -10.17
CA GLY A 384 6.12 -14.41 -11.32
C GLY A 384 5.90 -13.67 -12.66
N PRO A 385 6.49 -14.16 -13.77
CA PRO A 385 6.40 -13.50 -15.08
C PRO A 385 5.02 -13.63 -15.74
N VAL A 386 4.15 -14.52 -15.28
CA VAL A 386 2.86 -14.82 -15.90
C VAL A 386 1.75 -14.05 -15.19
N ARG A 387 1.14 -13.08 -15.89
CA ARG A 387 -0.10 -12.46 -15.44
C ARG A 387 -1.28 -13.39 -15.73
N ARG A 388 -2.08 -13.72 -14.73
CA ARG A 388 -3.37 -14.39 -14.90
C ARG A 388 -4.36 -13.45 -15.59
N ARG A 389 -5.48 -13.99 -16.14
CA ARG A 389 -6.54 -13.18 -16.78
C ARG A 389 -7.16 -12.13 -15.86
N ASP A 390 -7.11 -12.35 -14.55
CA ASP A 390 -7.52 -11.40 -13.51
C ASP A 390 -6.47 -10.31 -13.22
N GLY A 391 -5.35 -10.31 -13.95
CA GLY A 391 -4.22 -9.39 -13.76
C GLY A 391 -3.28 -9.80 -12.62
N GLU A 392 -3.50 -10.94 -11.95
CA GLU A 392 -2.61 -11.43 -10.90
C GLU A 392 -1.42 -12.20 -11.48
N SER A 393 -0.22 -11.81 -11.03
CA SER A 393 0.95 -12.67 -11.18
C SER A 393 1.02 -13.59 -9.96
N PRO A 394 1.24 -14.90 -10.15
CA PRO A 394 1.48 -15.78 -9.01
C PRO A 394 2.73 -15.28 -8.28
N ALA A 395 2.57 -14.87 -7.05
CA ALA A 395 3.67 -14.46 -6.20
C ALA A 395 4.18 -15.67 -5.40
N ARG A 396 5.49 -15.77 -5.25
CA ARG A 396 6.14 -16.66 -4.30
C ARG A 396 6.54 -15.83 -3.09
N THR A 397 6.34 -16.35 -1.90
CA THR A 397 6.85 -15.69 -0.70
C THR A 397 8.28 -16.19 -0.43
N VAL A 398 9.18 -15.27 -0.20
CA VAL A 398 10.54 -15.56 0.31
C VAL A 398 10.55 -15.20 1.79
N VAL A 399 10.97 -16.16 2.60
CA VAL A 399 11.09 -16.00 4.05
C VAL A 399 12.57 -15.97 4.41
N ALA A 400 13.04 -14.85 4.93
CA ALA A 400 14.35 -14.70 5.52
C ALA A 400 14.21 -14.72 7.06
N PRO A 401 15.06 -15.45 7.78
CA PRO A 401 14.92 -15.61 9.24
C PRO A 401 15.08 -14.27 9.98
N ARG A 402 15.75 -13.29 9.39
CA ARG A 402 16.01 -11.97 9.97
C ARG A 402 15.91 -10.88 8.90
N TYR A 403 15.37 -9.73 9.29
CA TYR A 403 15.47 -8.52 8.49
C TYR A 403 16.93 -8.03 8.50
N PRO A 404 17.56 -7.78 7.33
CA PRO A 404 19.00 -7.49 7.29
C PRO A 404 19.33 -6.13 7.87
N GLY A 405 20.48 -6.04 8.54
CA GLY A 405 21.00 -4.80 9.11
C GLY A 405 20.30 -4.31 10.38
N LEU A 406 19.41 -5.09 11.01
CA LEU A 406 18.93 -4.81 12.36
C LEU A 406 20.02 -5.14 13.39
N PRO A 407 20.01 -4.55 14.60
CA PRO A 407 20.94 -4.91 15.66
C PRO A 407 21.04 -6.43 15.87
N GLY A 408 22.26 -6.95 15.82
CA GLY A 408 22.51 -8.38 15.95
C GLY A 408 22.21 -9.24 14.72
N THR A 409 21.94 -8.62 13.56
CA THR A 409 21.79 -9.32 12.27
C THR A 409 22.96 -9.04 11.33
N ALA A 410 23.07 -9.85 10.26
CA ALA A 410 24.07 -9.60 9.22
C ALA A 410 23.74 -8.32 8.43
N PRO A 411 24.76 -7.59 7.93
CA PRO A 411 24.57 -6.47 7.02
C PRO A 411 23.85 -6.90 5.74
N VAL A 412 23.26 -5.93 5.03
CA VAL A 412 22.68 -6.18 3.70
C VAL A 412 23.76 -6.62 2.73
N ARG A 413 23.61 -7.82 2.17
CA ARG A 413 24.49 -8.29 1.10
C ARG A 413 24.22 -7.49 -0.19
N ARG A 414 25.29 -6.98 -0.82
CA ARG A 414 25.22 -6.21 -2.05
C ARG A 414 26.07 -6.81 -3.15
N VAL A 415 25.54 -6.80 -4.38
CA VAL A 415 26.24 -7.23 -5.58
C VAL A 415 26.63 -5.98 -6.36
N PRO A 416 27.92 -5.71 -6.57
CA PRO A 416 28.36 -4.61 -7.43
C PRO A 416 28.19 -4.97 -8.89
N LEU A 417 27.51 -4.11 -9.65
CA LEU A 417 27.33 -4.22 -11.09
C LEU A 417 27.96 -2.99 -11.74
N PRO A 418 29.09 -3.12 -12.44
CA PRO A 418 29.71 -2.04 -13.16
C PRO A 418 28.74 -1.40 -14.16
N LEU A 419 28.70 -0.07 -14.19
CA LEU A 419 27.91 0.71 -15.15
C LEU A 419 28.83 1.28 -16.21
N ARG A 420 28.33 1.37 -17.45
CA ARG A 420 29.00 2.01 -18.58
C ARG A 420 28.19 3.19 -19.06
N GLY A 421 28.88 4.24 -19.47
CA GLY A 421 28.31 5.48 -20.00
C GLY A 421 29.27 6.64 -19.74
N GLY A 422 29.46 7.50 -20.73
CA GLY A 422 30.26 8.72 -20.60
C GLY A 422 29.48 9.82 -19.87
N PRO A 423 30.18 10.92 -19.50
CA PRO A 423 29.53 12.11 -18.99
C PRO A 423 28.48 12.64 -19.97
N SER A 424 27.29 12.94 -19.47
CA SER A 424 26.16 13.44 -20.26
C SER A 424 25.78 14.84 -19.83
N THR A 425 25.56 15.73 -20.80
CA THR A 425 24.97 17.04 -20.56
C THR A 425 23.45 16.92 -20.61
N VAL A 426 22.77 17.38 -19.57
CA VAL A 426 21.31 17.32 -19.43
C VAL A 426 20.76 18.72 -19.19
N LEU A 427 19.65 19.03 -19.85
CA LEU A 427 18.97 20.31 -19.77
C LEU A 427 17.76 20.19 -18.84
N ASN A 428 17.65 21.07 -17.85
CA ASN A 428 16.37 21.36 -17.22
C ASN A 428 15.65 22.41 -18.07
N PRO A 429 14.51 22.07 -18.71
CA PRO A 429 13.83 23.01 -19.60
C PRO A 429 13.13 24.12 -18.82
N PRO A 430 12.88 25.30 -19.45
CA PRO A 430 12.11 26.38 -18.84
C PRO A 430 10.74 25.88 -18.34
N GLY A 431 10.39 26.21 -17.09
CA GLY A 431 9.16 25.76 -16.47
C GLY A 431 9.10 24.25 -16.17
N GLY A 432 10.22 23.51 -16.32
CA GLY A 432 10.28 22.07 -16.06
C GLY A 432 9.49 21.21 -17.05
N ASN A 433 9.17 21.68 -18.26
CA ASN A 433 8.39 20.96 -19.25
C ASN A 433 9.12 20.83 -20.59
N PRO A 434 9.00 19.65 -21.29
CA PRO A 434 8.23 18.47 -20.90
C PRO A 434 8.82 17.74 -19.70
N ALA A 435 7.97 17.14 -18.85
CA ALA A 435 8.39 16.36 -17.71
C ALA A 435 8.25 14.86 -17.98
N ALA A 436 9.17 14.06 -17.43
CA ALA A 436 9.05 12.61 -17.44
C ALA A 436 7.83 12.17 -16.61
N LEU A 437 7.19 11.08 -17.03
CA LEU A 437 6.05 10.49 -16.36
C LEU A 437 6.46 9.11 -15.84
N THR A 438 6.70 8.99 -14.54
CA THR A 438 7.13 7.74 -13.92
C THR A 438 6.08 7.16 -12.98
N SER A 439 5.29 8.01 -12.34
CA SER A 439 4.15 7.60 -11.52
C SER A 439 3.00 8.59 -11.66
N LEU A 440 1.78 8.07 -11.55
CA LEU A 440 0.56 8.86 -11.47
C LEU A 440 -0.20 8.40 -10.24
N PRO A 441 -0.38 9.27 -9.24
CA PRO A 441 -1.18 8.93 -8.08
C PRO A 441 -2.57 8.43 -8.48
N ASP A 442 -3.01 7.33 -7.86
CA ASP A 442 -4.35 6.74 -8.01
C ASP A 442 -4.70 6.20 -9.42
N ALA A 443 -3.73 6.12 -10.33
CA ALA A 443 -3.95 5.65 -11.70
C ALA A 443 -3.72 4.13 -11.90
N GLY A 444 -3.30 3.41 -10.86
CA GLY A 444 -3.17 1.95 -10.84
C GLY A 444 -2.48 1.37 -12.09
N ALA A 445 -3.07 0.32 -12.68
CA ALA A 445 -2.50 -0.37 -13.86
C ALA A 445 -2.29 0.52 -15.10
N LEU A 446 -2.92 1.68 -15.19
CA LEU A 446 -2.68 2.65 -16.27
C LEU A 446 -1.33 3.34 -16.07
N ALA A 447 -1.00 3.72 -14.84
CA ALA A 447 0.31 4.29 -14.50
C ALA A 447 1.44 3.32 -14.83
N ASP A 448 1.29 2.04 -14.49
CA ASP A 448 2.26 0.98 -14.83
C ASP A 448 2.52 0.87 -16.34
N ARG A 449 1.46 0.92 -17.14
CA ARG A 449 1.57 0.85 -18.60
C ARG A 449 2.24 2.08 -19.20
N LEU A 450 1.93 3.26 -18.70
CA LEU A 450 2.54 4.51 -19.13
C LEU A 450 4.02 4.56 -18.73
N ALA A 451 4.34 4.22 -17.49
CA ALA A 451 5.71 4.13 -16.99
C ALA A 451 6.54 3.08 -17.75
N ALA A 452 5.96 1.91 -18.06
CA ALA A 452 6.63 0.87 -18.86
C ALA A 452 6.89 1.30 -20.31
N SER A 453 6.07 2.20 -20.86
CA SER A 453 6.24 2.75 -22.22
C SER A 453 7.08 4.03 -22.25
N ALA A 454 7.30 4.68 -21.10
CA ALA A 454 8.04 5.92 -21.01
C ALA A 454 9.52 5.70 -21.33
N ARG A 455 9.99 6.38 -22.36
CA ARG A 455 11.42 6.43 -22.70
C ARG A 455 12.07 7.63 -22.02
N PRO A 456 13.36 7.53 -21.68
CA PRO A 456 14.09 8.70 -21.20
C PRO A 456 13.95 9.87 -22.18
N LEU A 457 13.64 11.06 -21.66
CA LEU A 457 13.51 12.26 -22.50
C LEU A 457 14.89 12.63 -23.06
N PRO A 458 15.02 12.78 -24.39
CA PRO A 458 16.30 13.18 -25.00
C PRO A 458 16.77 14.53 -24.43
N ASN A 459 18.07 14.66 -24.23
CA ASN A 459 18.75 15.85 -23.69
C ASN A 459 18.32 16.27 -22.26
N GLN A 460 17.39 15.54 -21.63
CA GLN A 460 16.96 15.76 -20.24
C GLN A 460 17.39 14.60 -19.31
N THR A 461 17.97 13.54 -19.88
CA THR A 461 18.27 12.31 -19.11
C THR A 461 19.66 11.79 -19.44
N ALA A 462 20.49 11.62 -18.43
CA ALA A 462 21.72 10.84 -18.50
C ALA A 462 21.39 9.36 -18.30
N VAL A 463 22.02 8.48 -19.09
CA VAL A 463 21.76 7.04 -19.09
C VAL A 463 23.06 6.26 -18.93
N PHE A 464 23.07 5.32 -17.97
CA PHE A 464 24.19 4.43 -17.70
C PHE A 464 23.68 2.99 -17.67
N VAL A 465 24.43 2.06 -18.24
CA VAL A 465 23.96 0.70 -18.52
C VAL A 465 24.96 -0.32 -18.00
N SER A 466 24.50 -1.38 -17.33
CA SER A 466 25.34 -2.51 -16.95
C SER A 466 25.66 -3.41 -18.16
N ASP A 467 26.67 -4.27 -18.05
CA ASP A 467 26.76 -5.43 -18.92
C ASP A 467 25.55 -6.37 -18.72
N PRO A 468 25.26 -7.27 -19.67
CA PRO A 468 24.24 -8.29 -19.46
C PRO A 468 24.56 -9.13 -18.23
N LEU A 469 23.54 -9.42 -17.40
CA LEU A 469 23.73 -10.24 -16.21
C LEU A 469 24.21 -11.65 -16.60
N ALA A 470 25.28 -12.10 -15.99
CA ALA A 470 25.81 -13.45 -16.20
C ALA A 470 24.90 -14.55 -15.62
N GLY A 471 24.08 -14.22 -14.65
CA GLY A 471 23.11 -15.09 -13.99
C GLY A 471 21.90 -14.32 -13.50
N PRO A 472 20.81 -15.02 -13.10
CA PRO A 472 19.63 -14.36 -12.58
C PRO A 472 19.93 -13.66 -11.25
N LEU A 473 19.34 -12.49 -11.06
CA LEU A 473 19.50 -11.67 -9.86
C LEU A 473 18.13 -11.42 -9.25
N LEU A 474 17.95 -11.74 -7.95
CA LEU A 474 16.79 -11.34 -7.19
C LEU A 474 17.13 -10.08 -6.39
N VAL A 475 16.61 -8.96 -6.84
CA VAL A 475 16.72 -7.68 -6.15
C VAL A 475 15.75 -7.66 -4.97
N ALA A 476 16.19 -7.19 -3.80
CA ALA A 476 15.34 -6.94 -2.65
C ALA A 476 15.91 -5.75 -1.83
N GLY A 477 15.37 -4.56 -2.03
CA GLY A 477 15.76 -3.32 -1.36
C GLY A 477 16.25 -2.22 -2.31
N SER A 478 16.96 -1.22 -1.77
CA SER A 478 17.44 -0.02 -2.49
C SER A 478 18.85 -0.21 -3.03
N ALA A 479 19.02 -0.04 -4.32
CA ALA A 479 20.36 0.02 -4.93
C ALA A 479 20.99 1.41 -4.71
N ARG A 480 22.33 1.47 -4.78
CA ARG A 480 23.11 2.71 -4.59
C ARG A 480 24.12 2.89 -5.71
N VAL A 481 24.37 4.14 -6.06
CA VAL A 481 25.37 4.51 -7.05
C VAL A 481 25.96 5.87 -6.72
N ALA A 482 27.26 6.04 -6.93
CA ALA A 482 27.92 7.34 -6.80
C ALA A 482 27.96 8.05 -8.16
N ILE A 483 27.45 9.27 -8.19
CA ILE A 483 27.49 10.14 -9.38
C ILE A 483 28.18 11.47 -9.06
N THR A 484 28.61 12.15 -10.10
CA THR A 484 29.10 13.54 -10.05
C THR A 484 28.11 14.43 -10.80
N VAL A 485 27.69 15.51 -10.14
CA VAL A 485 26.86 16.56 -10.72
C VAL A 485 27.72 17.83 -10.83
N ALA A 486 27.83 18.41 -12.02
CA ALA A 486 28.62 19.59 -12.26
C ALA A 486 27.83 20.63 -13.05
N ALA A 487 28.16 21.92 -12.85
CA ALA A 487 27.73 23.00 -13.73
C ALA A 487 28.44 22.89 -15.09
N GLN A 488 27.81 23.36 -16.16
CA GLN A 488 28.44 23.40 -17.48
C GLN A 488 29.66 24.36 -17.46
N PRO A 489 30.81 23.97 -18.02
CA PRO A 489 31.95 24.89 -18.14
C PRO A 489 31.56 26.16 -18.90
N GLY A 490 31.86 27.31 -18.33
CA GLY A 490 31.54 28.62 -18.92
C GLY A 490 30.22 29.25 -18.47
N GLU A 491 29.35 28.50 -17.82
CA GLU A 491 28.18 29.05 -17.13
C GLU A 491 28.50 29.33 -15.66
N ALA A 492 28.35 30.59 -15.25
CA ALA A 492 28.58 31.02 -13.86
C ALA A 492 27.48 30.55 -12.87
N THR A 493 26.70 29.60 -13.25
CA THR A 493 25.57 29.11 -12.45
C THR A 493 26.04 28.23 -11.29
N ALA A 494 26.37 28.92 -10.15
CA ALA A 494 26.16 28.28 -8.86
C ALA A 494 24.66 28.05 -8.72
N GLY A 495 24.24 26.84 -8.41
CA GLY A 495 22.84 26.61 -8.35
C GLY A 495 22.49 25.28 -7.69
N GLU A 496 21.23 25.10 -7.54
CA GLU A 496 20.66 23.88 -7.04
C GLU A 496 20.15 23.04 -8.20
N ALA A 497 20.70 21.84 -8.35
CA ALA A 497 20.21 20.83 -9.28
C ALA A 497 19.11 20.00 -8.62
N VAL A 498 17.90 20.04 -9.17
CA VAL A 498 16.82 19.10 -8.86
C VAL A 498 16.85 18.01 -9.91
N LEU A 499 17.10 16.76 -9.48
CA LEU A 499 17.30 15.62 -10.35
C LEU A 499 16.49 14.42 -9.87
N PHE A 500 16.27 13.44 -10.78
CA PHE A 500 15.44 12.27 -10.52
C PHE A 500 16.15 11.02 -10.98
N GLY A 501 16.58 10.19 -10.03
CA GLY A 501 17.25 8.91 -10.27
C GLY A 501 16.24 7.79 -10.48
N GLY A 502 16.27 7.16 -11.64
CA GLY A 502 15.47 5.97 -11.93
C GLY A 502 16.34 4.78 -12.27
N TRP A 503 15.87 3.58 -12.02
CA TRP A 503 16.53 2.36 -12.48
C TRP A 503 15.54 1.36 -13.04
N ALA A 504 15.96 0.59 -14.03
CA ALA A 504 15.11 -0.33 -14.73
C ALA A 504 15.86 -1.59 -15.14
N ALA A 505 15.15 -2.71 -15.19
CA ALA A 505 15.59 -3.89 -15.90
C ALA A 505 15.19 -3.77 -17.38
N VAL A 506 16.12 -4.08 -18.28
CA VAL A 506 15.90 -4.06 -19.73
C VAL A 506 16.24 -5.43 -20.31
N ALA A 507 15.21 -6.09 -20.82
CA ALA A 507 15.32 -7.39 -21.46
C ALA A 507 16.01 -7.30 -22.83
N ALA A 508 16.47 -8.44 -23.35
CA ALA A 508 17.13 -8.53 -24.65
C ALA A 508 16.24 -8.06 -25.82
N ASP A 509 14.92 -8.15 -25.68
CA ASP A 509 13.92 -7.64 -26.64
C ASP A 509 13.68 -6.11 -26.52
N GLY A 510 14.39 -5.43 -25.62
CA GLY A 510 14.26 -4.00 -25.37
C GLY A 510 13.08 -3.62 -24.46
N ARG A 511 12.32 -4.57 -23.94
CA ARG A 511 11.26 -4.31 -22.97
C ARG A 511 11.88 -3.81 -21.67
N ARG A 512 11.37 -2.68 -21.17
CA ARG A 512 11.84 -2.01 -19.97
C ARG A 512 10.85 -2.20 -18.83
N SER A 513 11.35 -2.46 -17.63
CA SER A 513 10.57 -2.51 -16.38
C SER A 513 11.23 -1.59 -15.35
N LEU A 514 10.54 -0.53 -14.96
CA LEU A 514 10.99 0.39 -13.91
C LEU A 514 10.96 -0.35 -12.57
N LEU A 515 12.07 -0.33 -11.85
CA LEU A 515 12.20 -0.96 -10.55
C LEU A 515 11.77 0.00 -9.43
N GLY A 516 10.98 -0.48 -8.47
CA GLY A 516 10.44 0.33 -7.39
C GLY A 516 9.26 1.24 -7.75
N GLY A 517 8.80 1.24 -9.02
CA GLY A 517 7.61 1.97 -9.47
C GLY A 517 7.71 3.50 -9.45
N THR A 518 8.81 4.09 -8.96
CA THR A 518 9.04 5.53 -8.81
C THR A 518 10.49 5.90 -9.07
N VAL A 519 10.83 7.17 -8.89
CA VAL A 519 12.19 7.70 -8.99
C VAL A 519 12.70 8.20 -7.64
N ALA A 520 14.02 8.34 -7.53
CA ALA A 520 14.73 8.93 -6.40
C ALA A 520 14.92 10.43 -6.66
N PRO A 521 14.13 11.33 -6.07
CA PRO A 521 14.36 12.75 -6.19
C PRO A 521 15.61 13.17 -5.43
N MET A 522 16.31 14.12 -5.98
CA MET A 522 17.57 14.64 -5.45
C MET A 522 17.60 16.15 -5.54
N ARG A 523 18.08 16.77 -4.49
CA ARG A 523 18.41 18.18 -4.45
C ARG A 523 19.89 18.32 -4.14
N VAL A 524 20.68 18.83 -5.09
CA VAL A 524 22.13 18.90 -5.00
C VAL A 524 22.59 20.33 -5.19
N VAL A 525 23.26 20.89 -4.19
CA VAL A 525 23.86 22.24 -4.29
C VAL A 525 25.18 22.11 -5.02
N VAL A 526 25.28 22.71 -6.20
CA VAL A 526 26.46 22.69 -7.06
C VAL A 526 27.14 24.05 -7.00
N PRO A 527 28.41 24.15 -6.55
CA PRO A 527 29.13 25.41 -6.54
C PRO A 527 29.42 25.88 -7.95
N ALA A 528 29.56 27.22 -8.12
CA ALA A 528 29.87 27.84 -9.41
C ALA A 528 31.13 27.23 -10.04
N GLY A 529 31.02 26.75 -11.27
CA GLY A 529 32.13 26.12 -12.01
C GLY A 529 32.67 24.83 -11.36
N GLY A 530 32.00 24.32 -10.32
CA GLY A 530 32.40 23.16 -9.54
C GLY A 530 31.64 21.90 -9.88
N ALA A 531 32.03 20.84 -9.20
CA ALA A 531 31.36 19.53 -9.26
C ALA A 531 31.17 18.98 -7.85
N VAL A 532 30.07 18.28 -7.64
CA VAL A 532 29.75 17.62 -6.37
C VAL A 532 29.56 16.12 -6.60
N ARG A 533 30.22 15.32 -5.79
CA ARG A 533 30.01 13.87 -5.73
C ARG A 533 28.91 13.60 -4.72
N VAL A 534 27.91 12.81 -5.13
CA VAL A 534 26.84 12.34 -4.27
C VAL A 534 26.60 10.85 -4.47
N THR A 535 26.22 10.18 -3.40
CA THR A 535 25.69 8.82 -3.47
C THR A 535 24.17 8.89 -3.56
N VAL A 536 23.60 8.29 -4.61
CA VAL A 536 22.17 8.18 -4.83
C VAL A 536 21.67 6.86 -4.30
N THR A 537 20.68 6.90 -3.42
CA THR A 537 19.92 5.74 -3.00
C THR A 537 18.67 5.65 -3.87
N LEU A 538 18.60 4.62 -4.72
CA LEU A 538 17.48 4.42 -5.64
C LEU A 538 16.27 3.83 -4.92
N PRO A 539 15.05 3.97 -5.47
CA PRO A 539 13.85 3.40 -4.87
C PRO A 539 14.03 1.91 -4.59
N ALA A 540 13.58 1.46 -3.44
CA ALA A 540 13.63 0.05 -3.10
C ALA A 540 12.70 -0.75 -4.02
N ALA A 541 13.13 -1.95 -4.39
CA ALA A 541 12.38 -2.83 -5.27
C ALA A 541 12.50 -4.29 -4.84
N VAL A 542 11.47 -5.07 -5.15
CA VAL A 542 11.56 -6.53 -5.19
C VAL A 542 11.34 -6.96 -6.63
N SER A 543 12.39 -7.48 -7.26
CA SER A 543 12.30 -7.87 -8.68
C SER A 543 13.26 -9.00 -9.03
N PRO A 544 12.77 -10.07 -9.67
CA PRO A 544 13.61 -11.03 -10.34
C PRO A 544 14.09 -10.44 -11.67
N VAL A 545 15.40 -10.36 -11.87
CA VAL A 545 16.03 -9.91 -13.11
C VAL A 545 16.69 -11.14 -13.75
N PRO A 546 16.23 -11.58 -14.94
CA PRO A 546 16.77 -12.74 -15.63
C PRO A 546 18.24 -12.59 -16.05
N ALA A 547 18.92 -13.72 -16.27
CA ALA A 547 20.22 -13.72 -16.94
C ALA A 547 20.08 -13.16 -18.37
N GLY A 548 21.06 -12.38 -18.79
CA GLY A 548 21.05 -11.70 -20.10
C GLY A 548 20.37 -10.33 -20.10
N ASP A 549 19.52 -10.01 -19.13
CA ASP A 549 18.96 -8.68 -18.97
C ASP A 549 20.03 -7.69 -18.48
N ARG A 550 19.78 -6.41 -18.68
CA ARG A 550 20.66 -5.31 -18.23
C ARG A 550 19.96 -4.46 -17.19
N LEU A 551 20.69 -3.92 -16.24
CA LEU A 551 20.22 -2.83 -15.38
C LEU A 551 20.62 -1.49 -15.99
N VAL A 552 19.68 -0.56 -16.01
CA VAL A 552 19.85 0.77 -16.58
C VAL A 552 19.55 1.81 -15.49
N LEU A 553 20.53 2.66 -15.22
CA LEU A 553 20.37 3.85 -14.39
C LEU A 553 20.03 5.04 -15.28
N THR A 554 19.06 5.85 -14.88
CA THR A 554 18.71 7.12 -15.51
C THR A 554 18.75 8.24 -14.48
N ILE A 555 19.33 9.39 -14.85
CA ILE A 555 19.27 10.63 -14.05
C ILE A 555 18.61 11.69 -14.92
N ALA A 556 17.36 12.02 -14.59
CA ALA A 556 16.54 12.98 -15.32
C ALA A 556 16.48 14.32 -14.58
N THR A 557 16.17 15.41 -15.30
CA THR A 557 16.00 16.76 -14.73
C THR A 557 14.55 17.07 -14.37
N THR A 558 13.60 16.25 -14.82
CA THR A 558 12.16 16.49 -14.61
C THR A 558 11.42 15.20 -14.28
N ASP A 559 10.41 15.31 -13.42
CA ASP A 559 9.41 14.25 -13.17
C ASP A 559 8.07 14.88 -12.77
N GLN A 560 6.97 14.37 -13.34
CA GLN A 560 5.63 14.95 -13.16
C GLN A 560 5.09 14.79 -11.73
N ALA A 561 5.49 13.74 -11.01
CA ALA A 561 5.03 13.48 -9.65
C ALA A 561 5.58 14.47 -8.62
N TYR A 562 6.69 15.16 -8.95
CA TYR A 562 7.42 16.05 -8.06
C TYR A 562 7.45 17.49 -8.56
N GLN A 563 7.75 18.40 -7.66
CA GLN A 563 8.00 19.81 -8.03
C GLN A 563 9.48 20.00 -8.42
N GLY A 564 9.75 19.93 -9.73
CA GLY A 564 11.07 20.22 -10.29
C GLY A 564 11.40 21.72 -10.27
N SER A 565 12.63 22.07 -10.69
CA SER A 565 13.01 23.45 -10.90
C SER A 565 12.31 24.04 -12.11
N ALA A 566 11.72 25.23 -11.97
CA ALA A 566 11.18 26.00 -13.10
C ALA A 566 12.27 26.78 -13.86
N GLN A 567 13.43 26.96 -13.25
CA GLN A 567 14.55 27.70 -13.86
C GLN A 567 15.28 26.82 -14.87
N PRO A 568 15.55 27.33 -16.08
CA PRO A 568 16.35 26.60 -17.06
C PRO A 568 17.79 26.46 -16.52
N ALA A 569 18.34 25.26 -16.67
CA ALA A 569 19.71 24.99 -16.24
C ALA A 569 20.31 23.85 -17.06
N VAL A 570 21.63 23.82 -17.14
CA VAL A 570 22.37 22.75 -17.83
C VAL A 570 23.33 22.11 -16.83
N TRP A 571 23.20 20.81 -16.68
CA TRP A 571 24.01 20.02 -15.76
C TRP A 571 24.81 18.97 -16.50
N ARG A 572 26.02 18.72 -16.05
CA ARG A 572 26.83 17.59 -16.51
C ARG A 572 26.79 16.49 -15.47
N ILE A 573 26.28 15.35 -15.87
CA ILE A 573 26.13 14.16 -15.01
C ILE A 573 27.13 13.10 -15.47
N ALA A 574 27.90 12.56 -14.53
CA ALA A 574 28.85 11.49 -14.76
C ALA A 574 28.77 10.46 -13.64
N LEU A 575 29.24 9.24 -13.90
CA LEU A 575 29.58 8.30 -12.84
C LEU A 575 30.76 8.89 -12.04
N ALA A 576 30.75 8.71 -10.72
CA ALA A 576 31.78 9.33 -9.87
C ALA A 576 33.21 8.77 -10.12
N GLU A 577 33.27 7.54 -10.64
CA GLU A 577 34.50 6.85 -11.05
C GLU A 577 34.27 6.13 -12.38
N PRO A 578 35.32 5.91 -13.21
CA PRO A 578 35.14 5.25 -14.51
C PRO A 578 34.42 3.90 -14.45
N ASP A 579 34.60 3.16 -13.36
CA ASP A 579 33.98 1.85 -13.11
C ASP A 579 32.97 1.89 -11.95
N ALA A 580 32.28 3.01 -11.75
CA ALA A 580 31.30 3.13 -10.67
C ALA A 580 30.25 2.04 -10.80
N ALA A 581 30.08 1.29 -9.73
CA ALA A 581 29.16 0.17 -9.68
C ALA A 581 27.81 0.59 -9.10
N LEU A 582 26.74 0.07 -9.70
CA LEU A 582 25.45 0.01 -9.06
C LEU A 582 25.50 -1.12 -8.02
N THR A 583 25.43 -0.78 -6.74
CA THR A 583 25.43 -1.76 -5.65
C THR A 583 24.01 -2.21 -5.37
N VAL A 584 23.68 -3.45 -5.78
CA VAL A 584 22.32 -3.99 -5.73
C VAL A 584 22.13 -4.87 -4.51
N PRO A 585 21.13 -4.62 -3.65
CA PRO A 585 20.89 -5.44 -2.47
C PRO A 585 20.24 -6.78 -2.85
N VAL A 586 20.68 -7.83 -2.16
CA VAL A 586 20.12 -9.17 -2.27
C VAL A 586 19.86 -9.73 -0.88
N VAL A 587 18.66 -10.25 -0.65
CA VAL A 587 18.28 -10.86 0.62
C VAL A 587 17.93 -12.32 0.37
N PRO A 588 18.84 -13.26 0.68
CA PRO A 588 18.55 -14.67 0.50
C PRO A 588 17.52 -15.15 1.54
N GLY A 589 16.67 -16.06 1.12
CA GLY A 589 15.66 -16.68 1.98
C GLY A 589 15.15 -17.98 1.41
N THR A 590 14.33 -18.68 2.18
CA THR A 590 13.65 -19.89 1.75
C THR A 590 12.40 -19.51 0.96
N THR A 591 12.28 -20.02 -0.26
CA THR A 591 11.10 -19.79 -1.08
C THR A 591 10.01 -20.79 -0.68
N THR A 592 8.87 -20.28 -0.23
CA THR A 592 7.66 -21.10 -0.06
C THR A 592 6.96 -21.25 -1.40
N ALA A 593 6.38 -22.44 -1.67
CA ALA A 593 5.60 -22.65 -2.88
C ALA A 593 4.45 -21.63 -2.94
N ALA A 594 4.20 -21.06 -4.13
CA ALA A 594 2.99 -20.28 -4.34
C ALA A 594 1.78 -21.11 -3.90
N ASN A 595 0.84 -20.52 -3.14
CA ASN A 595 -0.42 -21.16 -2.81
C ASN A 595 -1.08 -21.57 -4.13
N THR A 596 -0.90 -22.81 -4.52
CA THR A 596 -1.63 -23.41 -5.63
C THR A 596 -3.06 -23.52 -5.15
N VAL A 597 -3.98 -22.86 -5.84
CA VAL A 597 -5.42 -23.10 -5.64
C VAL A 597 -5.60 -24.62 -5.64
N PRO A 598 -6.16 -25.23 -4.59
CA PRO A 598 -6.33 -26.67 -4.57
C PRO A 598 -7.06 -27.08 -5.84
N LEU A 599 -6.44 -27.97 -6.60
CA LEU A 599 -6.95 -28.47 -7.89
C LEU A 599 -8.35 -29.10 -7.78
N GLY A 600 -8.76 -29.50 -6.58
CA GLY A 600 -10.05 -30.11 -6.32
C GLY A 600 -11.27 -29.29 -6.79
N PRO A 601 -11.42 -27.99 -6.41
CA PRO A 601 -12.52 -27.16 -6.90
C PRO A 601 -12.45 -26.90 -8.41
N ALA A 602 -11.25 -26.73 -8.96
CA ALA A 602 -11.09 -26.49 -10.41
C ALA A 602 -11.45 -27.73 -11.23
N ILE A 603 -11.11 -28.92 -10.78
CA ILE A 603 -11.51 -30.19 -11.40
C ILE A 603 -13.03 -30.38 -11.28
N GLY A 604 -13.61 -30.06 -10.11
CA GLY A 604 -15.05 -30.12 -9.90
C GLY A 604 -15.83 -29.22 -10.86
N ILE A 605 -15.39 -27.98 -11.04
CA ILE A 605 -15.99 -27.02 -12.00
C ILE A 605 -15.81 -27.52 -13.44
N ALA A 606 -14.64 -28.03 -13.81
CA ALA A 606 -14.39 -28.55 -15.15
C ALA A 606 -15.26 -29.77 -15.46
N VAL A 607 -15.48 -30.67 -14.52
CA VAL A 607 -16.37 -31.83 -14.66
C VAL A 607 -17.83 -31.41 -14.81
N VAL A 608 -18.29 -30.42 -14.03
CA VAL A 608 -19.65 -29.89 -14.15
C VAL A 608 -19.86 -29.20 -15.50
N VAL A 609 -18.93 -28.36 -15.94
CA VAL A 609 -19.00 -27.69 -17.24
C VAL A 609 -19.00 -28.70 -18.39
N LEU A 610 -18.14 -29.72 -18.33
CA LEU A 610 -18.12 -30.79 -19.32
C LEU A 610 -19.43 -31.59 -19.33
N GLY A 611 -20.00 -31.89 -18.16
CA GLY A 611 -21.30 -32.55 -18.02
C GLY A 611 -22.44 -31.74 -18.67
N VAL A 612 -22.47 -30.43 -18.45
CA VAL A 612 -23.48 -29.52 -19.04
C VAL A 612 -23.31 -29.46 -20.57
N LEU A 613 -22.08 -29.39 -21.07
CA LEU A 613 -21.82 -29.39 -22.52
C LEU A 613 -22.23 -30.70 -23.20
N VAL A 614 -21.95 -31.85 -22.55
CA VAL A 614 -22.36 -33.16 -23.04
C VAL A 614 -23.88 -33.28 -23.05
N ALA A 615 -24.56 -32.85 -21.97
CA ALA A 615 -26.03 -32.86 -21.91
C ALA A 615 -26.67 -31.97 -22.99
N ALA A 616 -26.12 -30.78 -23.22
CA ALA A 616 -26.56 -29.87 -24.29
C ALA A 616 -26.34 -30.49 -25.70
N LEU A 617 -25.24 -31.19 -25.91
CA LEU A 617 -24.95 -31.87 -27.18
C LEU A 617 -25.94 -33.03 -27.41
N ILE A 618 -26.23 -33.84 -26.39
CA ILE A 618 -27.22 -34.93 -26.44
C ILE A 618 -28.62 -34.36 -26.74
N ALA A 619 -29.02 -33.28 -26.04
CA ALA A 619 -30.30 -32.62 -26.28
C ALA A 619 -30.42 -32.10 -27.74
N ARG A 620 -29.36 -31.54 -28.29
CA ARG A 620 -29.29 -31.09 -29.69
C ARG A 620 -29.41 -32.28 -30.68
N LEU A 621 -28.75 -33.39 -30.41
CA LEU A 621 -28.81 -34.57 -31.26
C LEU A 621 -30.19 -35.20 -31.21
N LEU A 622 -30.85 -35.23 -30.07
CA LEU A 622 -32.23 -35.72 -29.92
C LEU A 622 -33.27 -34.79 -30.60
N ALA A 623 -33.05 -33.49 -30.49
CA ALA A 623 -33.89 -32.51 -31.21
C ALA A 623 -33.77 -32.65 -32.74
N ARG A 624 -32.55 -32.87 -33.27
CA ARG A 624 -32.34 -33.12 -34.71
C ARG A 624 -33.00 -34.43 -35.19
N ARG A 625 -33.08 -35.47 -34.35
CA ARG A 625 -33.81 -36.72 -34.69
C ARG A 625 -35.33 -36.54 -34.72
N ARG A 626 -35.90 -35.58 -34.01
CA ARG A 626 -37.33 -35.26 -34.01
C ARG A 626 -37.75 -34.38 -35.16
N SER A 627 -36.82 -33.77 -35.86
CA SER A 627 -37.05 -32.84 -36.99
C SER A 627 -36.83 -33.52 -38.36
N ALA A 628 -36.72 -34.85 -38.44
CA ALA A 628 -36.70 -35.54 -39.72
C ALA A 628 -38.09 -35.45 -40.37
N PRO A 629 -38.21 -34.97 -41.64
CA PRO A 629 -39.49 -34.84 -42.32
C PRO A 629 -40.12 -36.20 -42.54
N ARG A 630 -41.40 -36.39 -42.13
CA ARG A 630 -42.24 -37.51 -42.57
C ARG A 630 -42.46 -37.32 -44.07
N GLY A 631 -42.14 -38.36 -44.84
CA GLY A 631 -42.39 -38.40 -46.27
C GLY A 631 -43.86 -38.22 -46.64
N PRO A 632 -44.14 -37.85 -47.89
CA PRO A 632 -45.49 -37.50 -48.35
C PRO A 632 -46.39 -38.73 -48.26
N VAL A 633 -47.63 -38.56 -47.75
CA VAL A 633 -48.72 -39.49 -47.83
C VAL A 633 -49.34 -39.31 -49.19
N ASP A 634 -49.38 -40.35 -50.01
CA ASP A 634 -50.07 -40.36 -51.30
C ASP A 634 -51.56 -40.07 -51.11
N GLU A 635 -52.01 -38.98 -51.71
CA GLU A 635 -53.41 -38.60 -51.86
C GLU A 635 -53.96 -39.32 -53.09
N VAL A 636 -54.89 -40.25 -52.88
CA VAL A 636 -55.63 -40.96 -53.96
C VAL A 636 -56.81 -40.07 -54.39
N ASP A 637 -56.72 -39.63 -55.62
CA ASP A 637 -57.83 -39.02 -56.37
C ASP A 637 -59.03 -39.99 -56.50
N GLU A 638 -60.24 -39.51 -56.25
CA GLU A 638 -61.39 -39.93 -57.03
C GLU A 638 -62.50 -38.88 -56.98
N PRO A 639 -63.27 -38.83 -58.07
CA PRO A 639 -63.86 -37.61 -58.50
C PRO A 639 -65.42 -37.57 -58.45
N LEU A 640 -65.98 -36.44 -58.67
CA LEU A 640 -67.20 -36.10 -59.41
C LEU A 640 -68.58 -36.10 -58.72
N VAL A 641 -69.28 -35.03 -59.12
CA VAL A 641 -70.66 -34.81 -59.55
C VAL A 641 -71.61 -34.23 -58.46
N VAL A 642 -72.04 -33.09 -58.53
CA VAL A 642 -72.94 -32.19 -59.36
C VAL A 642 -72.91 -30.82 -58.75
#